data_973292bad4c8025e36d9f8718b326eb4
#
_entry.id   973292bad4c8025e36d9f8718b326eb4
#
_cell.length_a   1.000
_cell.length_b   1.000
_cell.length_c   1.000
_cell.angle_alpha   90.00
_cell.angle_beta   90.00
_cell.angle_gamma   90.00
#
_symmetry.space_group_name_H-M   'P 1'
#
loop_
_entity.id
_entity.type
_entity.pdbx_description
1 polymer ?
#
loop_
_entity_poly.entity_id
_entity_poly.type
_entity_poly.pdbx_seq_one_letter_code
_entity_poly.pdbx_strand_id
1 'polypeptide(L)'
;MGALVRGLAVVLAMAAVSCGGREARRAVKLDDLAPKLEAELVSRYGEAQRPRIQRGLKQVVAFWRESDGDRAAFEQFVRRNFYGEKAALDALFERTQALFEKLDGHMNEIQVAFRRQLDLDLGPVLPFDEIFAGYDPAAHVTDDLFNNKLAFTVLLNFPLTTLEERLKEGPGWTRRQWAEARLAQRFRRRVPADVNLEIAQATARSEQYIAEYNLWMHHVLDGEGRRLFPPKMRLLSHWNLRDQIKAEYAEKDGLPRQRLIAQVMEHIVRQTIPKAVINNPRLDWVPASNAVRVSEVKDYDLPAEGAPEASNAPEPDTRYEVLLGNFRALKRVDPYSPSAPTHIARMFDEVRELPEARVRQMFEQVLSSPLLAKVAALIERRLGRPLEPFDIWYNGFRPRGKYTEAQLDEITRKRYPTPEAYHKDMPRMLRQLGFSPERAEYLAKNIVVEPARGSGHAWGAQMREAPARLRTRVPPGGMDYKGFNIAVHEMGHNVEQTFSLKDVDYWFLAGVPNTAFTEAVAFVFQANDLALLGLEKETPDAVALKTLNDYWATCEIAAVALVDMDVWRWMYEHPNATPRELKEAVLRIAAEVWNRFYAPVFKQRDVVLLAVYSHMIQSNLYLPDYPIGHLIAHQLDEHMRKAGKIGPEIERVTRQGDISPDLWMQGATGAPVGADALLAATERALQSIEGAAGR
;
A
#
# COMPACT_ATOMS: atom_id res chain seq x y z
N MET A 1 36.98 -1.60 15.92
CA MET A 1 36.71 -0.35 15.16
C MET A 1 35.24 -0.12 14.87
N GLY A 2 34.40 -1.14 14.80
CA GLY A 2 32.94 -0.95 14.47
C GLY A 2 32.07 -0.33 15.58
N ALA A 3 32.45 -0.46 16.86
CA ALA A 3 31.67 0.09 17.98
C ALA A 3 31.92 1.58 18.23
N LEU A 4 33.11 2.10 17.91
CA LEU A 4 33.47 3.52 18.09
C LEU A 4 32.81 4.43 17.05
N VAL A 5 32.61 3.96 15.82
CA VAL A 5 31.96 4.74 14.73
C VAL A 5 30.45 4.87 14.97
N ARG A 6 29.80 3.85 15.52
CA ARG A 6 28.36 3.91 15.88
C ARG A 6 28.09 4.85 17.05
N GLY A 7 29.01 4.93 18.01
CA GLY A 7 28.88 5.85 19.15
C GLY A 7 29.02 7.33 18.77
N LEU A 8 29.87 7.66 17.80
CA LEU A 8 30.12 9.06 17.41
C LEU A 8 29.01 9.63 16.55
N ALA A 9 28.39 8.84 15.67
CA ALA A 9 27.26 9.28 14.83
C ALA A 9 26.00 9.57 15.67
N VAL A 10 25.74 8.78 16.72
CA VAL A 10 24.60 8.98 17.64
C VAL A 10 24.79 10.22 18.53
N VAL A 11 26.01 10.50 18.99
CA VAL A 11 26.30 11.66 19.86
C VAL A 11 26.27 12.97 19.08
N LEU A 12 26.70 13.03 17.82
CA LEU A 12 26.61 14.23 16.98
C LEU A 12 25.16 14.54 16.55
N ALA A 13 24.32 13.54 16.36
CA ALA A 13 22.90 13.74 16.06
C ALA A 13 22.09 14.26 17.28
N MET A 14 22.48 13.86 18.52
CA MET A 14 21.79 14.32 19.74
C MET A 14 22.14 15.76 20.17
N ALA A 15 23.32 16.27 19.84
CA ALA A 15 23.75 17.60 20.24
C ALA A 15 23.14 18.74 19.40
N ALA A 16 22.67 18.48 18.17
CA ALA A 16 22.10 19.46 17.27
C ALA A 16 20.58 19.71 17.48
N VAL A 17 19.89 18.84 18.23
CA VAL A 17 18.40 18.86 18.34
C VAL A 17 17.90 19.61 19.59
N SER A 18 18.77 20.01 20.54
CA SER A 18 18.33 20.38 21.89
C SER A 18 17.94 21.86 22.10
N CYS A 19 18.26 22.80 21.23
CA CYS A 19 18.03 24.22 21.53
C CYS A 19 16.98 24.97 20.67
N GLY A 20 16.50 24.43 19.54
CA GLY A 20 15.55 25.15 18.65
C GLY A 20 14.09 24.72 18.74
N GLY A 21 13.78 23.64 19.44
CA GLY A 21 12.53 22.89 19.21
C GLY A 21 11.25 23.44 19.84
N ARG A 22 11.33 24.30 20.88
CA ARG A 22 10.13 24.81 21.58
C ARG A 22 9.62 26.15 21.04
N GLU A 23 10.50 27.06 20.64
CA GLU A 23 10.11 28.39 20.10
C GLU A 23 9.52 28.27 18.68
N ALA A 24 10.01 27.35 17.87
CA ALA A 24 9.52 27.12 16.49
C ALA A 24 8.05 26.66 16.39
N ARG A 25 7.39 26.31 17.51
CA ARG A 25 6.04 25.71 17.53
C ARG A 25 4.94 26.66 17.95
N ARG A 26 5.26 27.87 18.46
CA ARG A 26 4.23 28.77 18.91
C ARG A 26 3.50 29.43 17.74
N ALA A 27 2.17 29.31 17.75
CA ALA A 27 1.31 30.03 16.83
C ALA A 27 1.29 31.52 17.22
N VAL A 28 1.39 32.39 16.24
CA VAL A 28 1.18 33.82 16.42
C VAL A 28 -0.33 34.09 16.50
N LYS A 29 -0.79 34.89 17.44
CA LYS A 29 -2.20 35.32 17.49
C LYS A 29 -2.48 36.31 16.34
N LEU A 30 -3.19 35.84 15.32
CA LEU A 30 -3.45 36.54 14.06
C LEU A 30 -4.95 36.72 13.77
N ASP A 31 -5.84 36.16 14.61
CA ASP A 31 -7.27 36.12 14.35
C ASP A 31 -7.92 37.50 14.20
N ASP A 32 -7.42 38.51 14.93
CA ASP A 32 -7.88 39.86 14.85
C ASP A 32 -7.34 40.66 13.65
N LEU A 33 -6.25 40.18 13.02
CA LEU A 33 -5.69 40.81 11.82
C LEU A 33 -6.38 40.35 10.53
N ALA A 34 -6.90 39.12 10.48
CA ALA A 34 -7.51 38.58 9.30
C ALA A 34 -8.69 39.43 8.77
N PRO A 35 -9.65 39.92 9.61
CA PRO A 35 -10.73 40.79 9.13
C PRO A 35 -10.25 42.14 8.58
N LYS A 36 -9.21 42.71 9.17
CA LYS A 36 -8.60 43.97 8.69
C LYS A 36 -7.98 43.79 7.32
N LEU A 37 -7.18 42.73 7.16
CA LEU A 37 -6.52 42.43 5.88
C LEU A 37 -7.53 42.00 4.81
N GLU A 38 -8.59 41.28 5.17
CA GLU A 38 -9.70 40.99 4.27
C GLU A 38 -10.32 42.29 3.73
N ALA A 39 -10.71 43.22 4.59
CA ALA A 39 -11.31 44.47 4.17
C ALA A 39 -10.39 45.27 3.24
N GLU A 40 -9.10 45.31 3.54
CA GLU A 40 -8.07 45.98 2.72
C GLU A 40 -7.93 45.33 1.34
N LEU A 41 -7.82 43.99 1.27
CA LEU A 41 -7.68 43.27 0.01
C LEU A 41 -8.96 43.33 -0.84
N VAL A 42 -10.12 43.27 -0.20
CA VAL A 42 -11.41 43.40 -0.91
C VAL A 42 -11.56 44.84 -1.47
N SER A 43 -11.17 45.87 -0.71
CA SER A 43 -11.15 47.23 -1.21
C SER A 43 -10.25 47.41 -2.44
N ARG A 44 -9.12 46.67 -2.46
CA ARG A 44 -8.14 46.74 -3.55
C ARG A 44 -8.54 45.92 -4.80
N TYR A 45 -9.12 44.73 -4.59
CA TYR A 45 -9.34 43.77 -5.67
C TYR A 45 -10.79 43.45 -5.98
N GLY A 46 -11.72 44.01 -5.20
CA GLY A 46 -13.16 43.89 -5.40
C GLY A 46 -13.83 42.75 -4.62
N GLU A 47 -15.14 42.88 -4.43
CA GLU A 47 -16.01 41.94 -3.67
C GLU A 47 -15.97 40.51 -4.23
N ALA A 48 -15.82 40.34 -5.52
CA ALA A 48 -15.74 39.04 -6.16
C ALA A 48 -14.57 38.17 -5.65
N GLN A 49 -13.52 38.79 -5.11
CA GLN A 49 -12.37 38.10 -4.54
C GLN A 49 -12.53 37.74 -3.06
N ARG A 50 -13.57 38.20 -2.39
CA ARG A 50 -13.78 37.99 -0.94
C ARG A 50 -13.69 36.50 -0.53
N PRO A 51 -14.37 35.57 -1.18
CA PRO A 51 -14.29 34.15 -0.78
C PRO A 51 -12.86 33.60 -0.85
N ARG A 52 -12.10 33.94 -1.90
CA ARG A 52 -10.71 33.52 -2.09
C ARG A 52 -9.78 34.17 -1.05
N ILE A 53 -9.98 35.46 -0.75
CA ILE A 53 -9.23 36.19 0.28
C ILE A 53 -9.46 35.54 1.65
N GLN A 54 -10.70 35.33 2.05
CA GLN A 54 -11.06 34.71 3.33
C GLN A 54 -10.42 33.31 3.46
N ARG A 55 -10.55 32.46 2.41
CA ARG A 55 -9.94 31.12 2.39
C ARG A 55 -8.41 31.22 2.54
N GLY A 56 -7.75 32.03 1.74
CA GLY A 56 -6.29 32.20 1.78
C GLY A 56 -5.78 32.68 3.14
N LEU A 57 -6.42 33.68 3.74
CA LEU A 57 -6.07 34.16 5.08
C LEU A 57 -6.23 33.06 6.13
N LYS A 58 -7.36 32.33 6.13
CA LYS A 58 -7.59 31.21 7.05
C LYS A 58 -6.52 30.14 6.92
N GLN A 59 -6.15 29.78 5.68
CA GLN A 59 -5.13 28.76 5.39
C GLN A 59 -3.74 29.20 5.91
N VAL A 60 -3.33 30.44 5.67
CA VAL A 60 -2.02 30.92 6.12
C VAL A 60 -1.97 31.04 7.65
N VAL A 61 -3.01 31.57 8.29
CA VAL A 61 -3.12 31.70 9.75
C VAL A 61 -2.95 30.34 10.44
N ALA A 62 -3.52 29.27 9.87
CA ALA A 62 -3.45 27.93 10.44
C ALA A 62 -2.01 27.36 10.55
N PHE A 63 -1.08 27.83 9.72
CA PHE A 63 0.29 27.30 9.67
C PHE A 63 1.37 28.29 10.07
N TRP A 64 1.03 29.59 10.25
CA TRP A 64 2.00 30.64 10.62
C TRP A 64 2.48 30.51 12.06
N ARG A 65 3.77 30.52 12.27
CA ARG A 65 4.45 30.36 13.57
C ARG A 65 5.34 31.55 13.88
N GLU A 66 5.76 31.70 15.14
CA GLU A 66 6.69 32.76 15.56
C GLU A 66 8.00 32.76 14.75
N SER A 67 8.49 31.57 14.36
CA SER A 67 9.67 31.43 13.48
C SER A 67 9.46 31.99 12.07
N ASP A 68 8.22 32.16 11.63
CA ASP A 68 7.92 32.75 10.31
C ASP A 68 7.87 34.25 10.32
N GLY A 69 7.80 34.87 11.49
CA GLY A 69 7.77 36.29 11.71
C GLY A 69 6.63 36.73 12.62
N ASP A 70 6.75 37.95 13.11
CA ASP A 70 5.74 38.58 13.96
C ASP A 70 4.49 39.05 13.19
N ARG A 71 3.58 39.70 13.86
CA ARG A 71 2.34 40.26 13.30
C ARG A 71 2.58 41.23 12.14
N ALA A 72 3.61 42.09 12.25
CA ALA A 72 3.95 43.05 11.19
C ALA A 72 4.49 42.33 9.93
N ALA A 73 5.33 41.31 10.13
CA ALA A 73 5.82 40.46 9.04
C ALA A 73 4.67 39.73 8.33
N PHE A 74 3.68 39.20 9.07
CA PHE A 74 2.49 38.58 8.52
C PHE A 74 1.67 39.56 7.67
N GLU A 75 1.35 40.78 8.20
CA GLU A 75 0.63 41.79 7.43
C GLU A 75 1.35 42.16 6.14
N GLN A 76 2.67 42.38 6.22
CA GLN A 76 3.48 42.71 5.06
C GLN A 76 3.49 41.56 4.03
N PHE A 77 3.62 40.31 4.51
CA PHE A 77 3.59 39.12 3.66
C PHE A 77 2.27 39.03 2.87
N VAL A 78 1.12 39.16 3.55
CA VAL A 78 -0.21 39.06 2.93
C VAL A 78 -0.39 40.15 1.87
N ARG A 79 -0.06 41.40 2.19
CA ARG A 79 -0.19 42.53 1.23
C ARG A 79 0.64 42.39 -0.01
N ARG A 80 1.82 41.77 0.09
CA ARG A 80 2.76 41.58 -1.05
C ARG A 80 2.47 40.35 -1.88
N ASN A 81 1.91 39.28 -1.29
CA ASN A 81 1.85 37.97 -1.90
C ASN A 81 0.42 37.50 -2.23
N PHE A 82 -0.61 38.31 -2.03
CA PHE A 82 -1.92 38.02 -2.58
C PHE A 82 -2.02 38.52 -4.02
N TYR A 83 -2.33 37.63 -4.96
CA TYR A 83 -2.43 37.93 -6.38
C TYR A 83 -3.92 38.04 -6.77
N GLY A 84 -4.45 39.28 -6.79
CA GLY A 84 -5.87 39.54 -7.12
C GLY A 84 -6.18 39.45 -8.60
N GLU A 85 -5.24 39.82 -9.45
CA GLU A 85 -5.39 39.83 -10.90
C GLU A 85 -5.20 38.42 -11.50
N LYS A 86 -6.13 38.00 -12.40
CA LYS A 86 -6.12 36.68 -13.00
C LYS A 86 -4.80 36.37 -13.70
N ALA A 87 -4.26 37.28 -14.51
CA ALA A 87 -3.01 37.07 -15.23
C ALA A 87 -1.81 36.84 -14.30
N ALA A 88 -1.77 37.55 -13.16
CA ALA A 88 -0.72 37.40 -12.15
C ALA A 88 -0.87 36.06 -11.40
N LEU A 89 -2.10 35.64 -11.10
CA LEU A 89 -2.39 34.35 -10.48
C LEU A 89 -2.02 33.17 -11.42
N ASP A 90 -2.36 33.28 -12.70
CA ASP A 90 -2.00 32.28 -13.71
C ASP A 90 -0.47 32.18 -13.85
N ALA A 91 0.24 33.31 -13.92
CA ALA A 91 1.69 33.32 -13.97
C ALA A 91 2.34 32.74 -12.71
N LEU A 92 1.75 32.96 -11.53
CA LEU A 92 2.19 32.32 -10.27
C LEU A 92 2.06 30.79 -10.36
N PHE A 93 0.91 30.31 -10.82
CA PHE A 93 0.66 28.86 -10.94
C PHE A 93 1.68 28.21 -11.91
N GLU A 94 1.85 28.75 -13.10
CA GLU A 94 2.74 28.17 -14.11
C GLU A 94 4.21 28.13 -13.62
N ARG A 95 4.67 29.21 -12.99
CA ARG A 95 6.01 29.23 -12.39
C ARG A 95 6.16 28.22 -11.26
N THR A 96 5.12 28.09 -10.43
CA THR A 96 5.13 27.16 -9.31
C THR A 96 5.11 25.71 -9.82
N GLN A 97 4.32 25.40 -10.84
CA GLN A 97 4.30 24.10 -11.47
C GLN A 97 5.66 23.72 -12.04
N ALA A 98 6.28 24.60 -12.84
CA ALA A 98 7.60 24.36 -13.41
C ALA A 98 8.69 24.18 -12.33
N LEU A 99 8.61 24.95 -11.23
CA LEU A 99 9.53 24.81 -10.11
C LEU A 99 9.39 23.44 -9.42
N PHE A 100 8.16 23.02 -9.09
CA PHE A 100 7.93 21.76 -8.40
C PHE A 100 8.25 20.55 -9.25
N GLU A 101 7.92 20.58 -10.54
CA GLU A 101 8.31 19.51 -11.47
C GLU A 101 9.83 19.29 -11.45
N LYS A 102 10.62 20.35 -11.51
CA LYS A 102 12.08 20.26 -11.46
C LYS A 102 12.59 19.85 -10.08
N LEU A 103 12.03 20.43 -9.01
CA LEU A 103 12.45 20.12 -7.64
C LEU A 103 12.23 18.65 -7.32
N ASP A 104 11.00 18.17 -7.47
CA ASP A 104 10.65 16.78 -7.18
C ASP A 104 11.35 15.80 -8.12
N GLY A 105 11.48 16.17 -9.41
CA GLY A 105 12.23 15.39 -10.40
C GLY A 105 13.69 15.20 -10.02
N HIS A 106 14.40 16.27 -9.65
CA HIS A 106 15.80 16.17 -9.24
C HIS A 106 15.96 15.41 -7.91
N MET A 107 15.08 15.64 -6.91
CA MET A 107 15.12 14.88 -5.66
C MET A 107 14.92 13.39 -5.92
N ASN A 108 13.97 13.02 -6.79
CA ASN A 108 13.75 11.64 -7.19
C ASN A 108 14.98 11.02 -7.89
N GLU A 109 15.62 11.72 -8.84
CA GLU A 109 16.81 11.21 -9.52
C GLU A 109 18.02 11.06 -8.57
N ILE A 110 18.18 11.95 -7.59
CA ILE A 110 19.18 11.80 -6.53
C ILE A 110 18.88 10.56 -5.68
N GLN A 111 17.62 10.35 -5.31
CA GLN A 111 17.20 9.15 -4.56
C GLN A 111 17.47 7.87 -5.36
N VAL A 112 17.14 7.85 -6.65
CA VAL A 112 17.46 6.73 -7.56
C VAL A 112 18.97 6.47 -7.59
N ALA A 113 19.80 7.51 -7.67
CA ALA A 113 21.25 7.36 -7.69
C ALA A 113 21.79 6.82 -6.35
N PHE A 114 21.30 7.31 -5.23
CA PHE A 114 21.71 6.85 -3.89
C PHE A 114 21.33 5.40 -3.60
N ARG A 115 20.18 4.95 -4.12
CA ARG A 115 19.70 3.60 -3.92
C ARG A 115 20.20 2.60 -4.95
N ARG A 116 20.89 3.05 -5.99
CA ARG A 116 21.25 2.25 -7.17
C ARG A 116 21.94 0.95 -6.80
N GLN A 117 22.91 0.97 -5.90
CA GLN A 117 23.67 -0.23 -5.52
C GLN A 117 22.88 -1.20 -4.67
N LEU A 118 21.93 -0.70 -3.86
CA LEU A 118 21.01 -1.53 -3.07
C LEU A 118 19.95 -2.19 -3.94
N ASP A 119 19.38 -1.43 -4.86
CA ASP A 119 18.21 -1.85 -5.63
C ASP A 119 18.58 -2.70 -6.84
N LEU A 120 19.77 -2.47 -7.43
CA LEU A 120 20.19 -3.14 -8.66
C LEU A 120 21.28 -4.20 -8.41
N ASP A 121 21.26 -5.26 -9.20
CA ASP A 121 22.27 -6.33 -9.17
C ASP A 121 23.53 -5.93 -9.94
N LEU A 122 24.30 -5.00 -9.36
CA LEU A 122 25.50 -4.39 -9.94
C LEU A 122 26.80 -4.80 -9.25
N GLY A 123 26.80 -5.90 -8.48
CA GLY A 123 27.93 -6.35 -7.70
C GLY A 123 27.71 -6.20 -6.18
N PRO A 124 28.74 -6.29 -5.34
CA PRO A 124 28.59 -6.29 -3.89
C PRO A 124 28.07 -4.94 -3.37
N VAL A 125 27.25 -4.99 -2.33
CA VAL A 125 26.84 -3.82 -1.55
C VAL A 125 27.91 -3.54 -0.50
N LEU A 126 28.36 -2.31 -0.43
CA LEU A 126 29.35 -1.85 0.55
C LEU A 126 28.65 -1.05 1.67
N PRO A 127 29.24 -0.95 2.88
CA PRO A 127 28.59 -0.24 4.00
C PRO A 127 28.22 1.22 3.72
N PHE A 128 28.94 1.92 2.84
CA PHE A 128 28.60 3.28 2.47
C PHE A 128 27.41 3.35 1.50
N ASP A 129 27.15 2.30 0.71
CA ASP A 129 25.96 2.23 -0.15
C ASP A 129 24.68 2.19 0.69
N GLU A 130 24.71 1.48 1.83
CA GLU A 130 23.61 1.44 2.78
C GLU A 130 23.35 2.83 3.41
N ILE A 131 24.43 3.58 3.72
CA ILE A 131 24.31 4.94 4.26
C ILE A 131 23.66 5.87 3.23
N PHE A 132 24.11 5.85 1.97
CA PHE A 132 23.51 6.66 0.91
C PHE A 132 22.07 6.27 0.64
N ALA A 133 21.76 4.98 0.56
CA ALA A 133 20.40 4.52 0.31
C ALA A 133 19.41 4.87 1.45
N GLY A 134 19.91 5.00 2.67
CA GLY A 134 19.13 5.44 3.83
C GLY A 134 18.92 6.96 3.91
N TYR A 135 19.56 7.75 3.04
CA TYR A 135 19.39 9.20 3.02
C TYR A 135 18.24 9.62 2.11
N ASP A 136 17.29 10.39 2.65
CA ASP A 136 16.21 11.01 1.88
C ASP A 136 16.58 12.45 1.51
N PRO A 137 16.90 12.75 0.24
CA PRO A 137 17.25 14.09 -0.18
C PRO A 137 16.09 15.09 -0.09
N ALA A 138 14.84 14.61 -0.06
CA ALA A 138 13.65 15.44 0.03
C ALA A 138 13.19 15.73 1.46
N ALA A 139 13.83 15.14 2.49
CA ALA A 139 13.38 15.23 3.89
C ALA A 139 13.15 16.64 4.42
N HIS A 140 13.92 17.63 3.92
CA HIS A 140 13.84 19.03 4.36
C HIS A 140 12.99 19.92 3.45
N VAL A 141 12.59 19.44 2.27
CA VAL A 141 11.96 20.26 1.23
C VAL A 141 10.69 20.98 1.75
N THR A 142 9.82 20.28 2.46
CA THR A 142 8.59 20.89 2.99
C THR A 142 8.87 22.00 4.00
N ASP A 143 9.79 21.79 4.92
CA ASP A 143 10.18 22.82 5.90
C ASP A 143 10.84 24.02 5.23
N ASP A 144 11.71 23.80 4.25
CA ASP A 144 12.34 24.88 3.48
C ASP A 144 11.31 25.71 2.71
N LEU A 145 10.29 25.08 2.15
CA LEU A 145 9.20 25.77 1.44
C LEU A 145 8.33 26.62 2.38
N PHE A 146 8.16 26.22 3.64
CA PHE A 146 7.54 27.07 4.66
C PHE A 146 8.48 28.19 5.11
N ASN A 147 9.75 27.90 5.37
CA ASN A 147 10.74 28.86 5.85
C ASN A 147 10.99 29.98 4.83
N ASN A 148 11.08 29.67 3.53
CA ASN A 148 11.23 30.65 2.45
C ASN A 148 9.90 31.30 2.01
N LYS A 149 8.78 30.99 2.66
CA LYS A 149 7.42 31.52 2.43
C LYS A 149 6.73 31.10 1.14
N LEU A 150 7.30 30.19 0.35
CA LEU A 150 6.64 29.71 -0.87
C LEU A 150 5.35 28.92 -0.53
N ALA A 151 5.40 28.06 0.50
CA ALA A 151 4.21 27.34 0.99
C ALA A 151 3.07 28.31 1.37
N PHE A 152 3.37 29.38 2.07
CA PHE A 152 2.38 30.40 2.43
C PHE A 152 1.88 31.18 1.21
N THR A 153 2.72 31.44 0.21
CA THR A 153 2.27 32.07 -1.04
C THR A 153 1.28 31.16 -1.78
N VAL A 154 1.52 29.88 -1.81
CA VAL A 154 0.56 28.89 -2.37
C VAL A 154 -0.73 28.88 -1.57
N LEU A 155 -0.66 28.72 -0.25
CA LEU A 155 -1.84 28.68 0.64
C LEU A 155 -2.65 29.98 0.64
N LEU A 156 -2.03 31.14 0.40
CA LEU A 156 -2.73 32.41 0.30
C LEU A 156 -3.55 32.55 -0.99
N ASN A 157 -3.13 31.87 -2.06
CA ASN A 157 -3.67 32.09 -3.40
C ASN A 157 -4.46 30.92 -3.99
N PHE A 158 -4.21 29.69 -3.55
CA PHE A 158 -4.85 28.46 -4.07
C PHE A 158 -5.62 27.71 -2.98
N PRO A 159 -6.71 27.01 -3.35
CA PRO A 159 -7.60 26.39 -2.37
C PRO A 159 -7.02 25.10 -1.80
N LEU A 160 -6.79 25.05 -0.50
CA LEU A 160 -6.62 23.80 0.24
C LEU A 160 -8.01 23.20 0.49
N THR A 161 -8.34 22.15 -0.25
CA THR A 161 -9.68 21.56 -0.28
C THR A 161 -9.82 20.40 0.69
N THR A 162 -11.01 20.24 1.28
CA THR A 162 -11.41 19.06 2.04
C THR A 162 -11.87 17.93 1.10
N LEU A 163 -11.98 16.70 1.62
CA LEU A 163 -12.57 15.60 0.85
C LEU A 163 -14.03 15.91 0.47
N GLU A 164 -14.82 16.47 1.41
CA GLU A 164 -16.21 16.85 1.17
C GLU A 164 -16.33 17.84 0.00
N GLU A 165 -15.49 18.89 -0.04
CA GLU A 165 -15.45 19.82 -1.17
C GLU A 165 -15.12 19.13 -2.49
N ARG A 166 -14.11 18.24 -2.51
CA ARG A 166 -13.72 17.49 -3.71
C ARG A 166 -14.82 16.54 -4.21
N LEU A 167 -15.52 15.89 -3.30
CA LEU A 167 -16.64 15.00 -3.68
C LEU A 167 -17.86 15.77 -4.17
N LYS A 168 -18.20 16.91 -3.55
CA LYS A 168 -19.39 17.70 -3.85
C LYS A 168 -19.20 18.61 -5.07
N GLU A 169 -18.09 19.32 -5.13
CA GLU A 169 -17.82 20.35 -6.13
C GLU A 169 -16.93 19.87 -7.27
N GLY A 170 -16.02 18.90 -6.98
CA GLY A 170 -15.04 18.40 -7.91
C GLY A 170 -15.59 17.88 -9.24
N PRO A 171 -16.77 17.24 -9.31
CA PRO A 171 -17.38 16.87 -10.60
C PRO A 171 -17.64 18.06 -11.54
N GLY A 172 -17.79 19.26 -10.99
CA GLY A 172 -17.96 20.51 -11.76
C GLY A 172 -16.65 21.28 -11.99
N TRP A 173 -15.54 20.85 -11.41
CA TRP A 173 -14.26 21.55 -11.56
C TRP A 173 -13.62 21.33 -12.92
N THR A 174 -13.01 22.40 -13.45
CA THR A 174 -12.10 22.30 -14.59
C THR A 174 -10.81 21.59 -14.18
N ARG A 175 -10.07 21.08 -15.16
CA ARG A 175 -8.75 20.47 -14.96
C ARG A 175 -7.80 21.41 -14.21
N ARG A 176 -7.85 22.73 -14.51
CA ARG A 176 -7.05 23.75 -13.81
C ARG A 176 -7.42 23.85 -12.34
N GLN A 177 -8.69 23.83 -11.97
CA GLN A 177 -9.13 23.87 -10.57
C GLN A 177 -8.68 22.62 -9.79
N TRP A 178 -8.72 21.44 -10.42
CA TRP A 178 -8.15 20.23 -9.85
C TRP A 178 -6.64 20.38 -9.60
N ALA A 179 -5.89 20.92 -10.57
CA ALA A 179 -4.45 21.13 -10.44
C ALA A 179 -4.11 22.17 -9.34
N GLU A 180 -4.90 23.22 -9.18
CA GLU A 180 -4.76 24.21 -8.09
C GLU A 180 -5.03 23.58 -6.71
N ALA A 181 -6.04 22.72 -6.62
CA ALA A 181 -6.32 21.97 -5.39
C ALA A 181 -5.16 21.01 -5.05
N ARG A 182 -4.63 20.26 -6.01
CA ARG A 182 -3.47 19.38 -5.81
C ARG A 182 -2.21 20.14 -5.41
N LEU A 183 -1.97 21.32 -5.99
CA LEU A 183 -0.88 22.20 -5.58
C LEU A 183 -1.00 22.58 -4.09
N ALA A 184 -2.16 23.05 -3.65
CA ALA A 184 -2.34 23.49 -2.26
C ALA A 184 -2.28 22.31 -1.27
N GLN A 185 -2.74 21.12 -1.66
CA GLN A 185 -2.70 19.92 -0.83
C GLN A 185 -1.27 19.48 -0.43
N ARG A 186 -0.25 19.88 -1.13
CA ARG A 186 1.16 19.67 -0.74
C ARG A 186 1.48 20.29 0.62
N PHE A 187 0.77 21.33 1.02
CA PHE A 187 0.98 22.11 2.25
C PHE A 187 -0.13 21.91 3.29
N ARG A 188 -0.85 20.81 3.21
CA ARG A 188 -1.94 20.50 4.15
C ARG A 188 -1.49 20.21 5.58
N ARG A 189 -0.19 19.99 5.78
CA ARG A 189 0.42 19.67 7.07
C ARG A 189 1.78 20.35 7.22
N ARG A 190 2.12 20.69 8.46
CA ARG A 190 3.46 21.16 8.82
C ARG A 190 3.93 20.45 10.08
N VAL A 191 4.41 19.21 9.91
CA VAL A 191 4.81 18.31 10.99
C VAL A 191 6.26 18.61 11.39
N PRO A 192 6.57 18.81 12.69
CA PRO A 192 7.93 19.01 13.16
C PRO A 192 8.84 17.79 12.90
N ALA A 193 10.12 18.04 12.67
CA ALA A 193 11.10 16.99 12.34
C ALA A 193 11.25 15.92 13.44
N ASP A 194 11.16 16.30 14.72
CA ASP A 194 11.20 15.33 15.83
C ASP A 194 9.99 14.38 15.85
N VAL A 195 8.82 14.86 15.46
CA VAL A 195 7.62 14.00 15.31
C VAL A 195 7.82 13.00 14.16
N ASN A 196 8.34 13.47 13.02
CA ASN A 196 8.66 12.60 11.89
C ASN A 196 9.71 11.56 12.27
N LEU A 197 10.73 11.94 13.05
CA LEU A 197 11.75 11.02 13.55
C LEU A 197 11.15 9.94 14.45
N GLU A 198 10.25 10.29 15.37
CA GLU A 198 9.57 9.31 16.23
C GLU A 198 8.72 8.32 15.41
N ILE A 199 8.03 8.80 14.38
CA ILE A 199 7.27 7.93 13.47
C ILE A 199 8.21 6.97 12.76
N ALA A 200 9.30 7.47 12.18
CA ALA A 200 10.29 6.64 11.51
C ALA A 200 10.88 5.57 12.44
N GLN A 201 11.17 5.92 13.70
CA GLN A 201 11.67 4.97 14.70
C GLN A 201 10.61 3.93 15.11
N ALA A 202 9.34 4.33 15.25
CA ALA A 202 8.26 3.40 15.56
C ALA A 202 8.03 2.42 14.39
N THR A 203 8.00 2.94 13.16
CA THR A 203 7.88 2.13 11.94
C THR A 203 9.04 1.13 11.82
N ALA A 204 10.28 1.59 11.96
CA ALA A 204 11.45 0.70 11.88
C ALA A 204 11.40 -0.42 12.93
N ARG A 205 10.96 -0.13 14.17
CA ARG A 205 10.78 -1.15 15.21
C ARG A 205 9.70 -2.16 14.86
N SER A 206 8.60 -1.72 14.26
CA SER A 206 7.53 -2.62 13.86
C SER A 206 7.92 -3.50 12.66
N GLU A 207 8.64 -2.95 11.71
CA GLU A 207 9.19 -3.70 10.58
C GLU A 207 10.21 -4.73 11.03
N GLN A 208 11.12 -4.35 11.94
CA GLN A 208 12.11 -5.28 12.52
C GLN A 208 11.42 -6.41 13.28
N TYR A 209 10.41 -6.10 14.14
CA TYR A 209 9.68 -7.11 14.88
C TYR A 209 9.07 -8.16 13.94
N ILE A 210 8.46 -7.74 12.84
CA ILE A 210 7.88 -8.66 11.87
C ILE A 210 8.97 -9.41 11.09
N ALA A 211 10.03 -8.74 10.65
CA ALA A 211 11.12 -9.37 9.87
C ALA A 211 11.88 -10.45 10.66
N GLU A 212 11.96 -10.29 11.97
CA GLU A 212 12.60 -11.25 12.86
C GLU A 212 11.63 -12.33 13.40
N TYR A 213 10.35 -12.29 13.03
CA TYR A 213 9.35 -13.25 13.52
C TYR A 213 9.28 -14.49 12.62
N ASN A 214 10.37 -15.31 12.67
CA ASN A 214 10.50 -16.51 11.85
C ASN A 214 10.11 -17.77 12.62
N LEU A 215 9.39 -18.66 11.96
CA LEU A 215 9.03 -19.98 12.46
C LEU A 215 9.66 -21.07 11.59
N TRP A 216 10.38 -21.95 12.23
CA TRP A 216 11.01 -23.10 11.58
C TRP A 216 10.03 -24.26 11.56
N MET A 217 9.28 -24.40 10.46
CA MET A 217 8.10 -25.28 10.39
C MET A 217 8.43 -26.75 10.59
N HIS A 218 9.64 -27.20 10.22
CA HIS A 218 10.09 -28.57 10.50
C HIS A 218 10.18 -28.88 12.01
N HIS A 219 10.30 -27.85 12.84
CA HIS A 219 10.35 -27.92 14.31
C HIS A 219 9.00 -27.62 14.98
N VAL A 220 7.96 -27.37 14.20
CA VAL A 220 6.56 -27.30 14.65
C VAL A 220 5.95 -28.67 14.45
N LEU A 221 5.63 -29.35 15.54
CA LEU A 221 5.16 -30.74 15.51
C LEU A 221 3.63 -30.78 15.68
N ASP A 222 3.01 -31.80 15.10
CA ASP A 222 1.58 -32.06 15.35
C ASP A 222 1.33 -32.62 16.77
N GLY A 223 0.07 -32.85 17.12
CA GLY A 223 -0.31 -33.37 18.43
C GLY A 223 0.25 -34.76 18.78
N GLU A 224 0.72 -35.51 17.78
CA GLU A 224 1.36 -36.82 17.93
C GLU A 224 2.90 -36.73 17.91
N GLY A 225 3.46 -35.51 17.84
CA GLY A 225 4.90 -35.26 17.79
C GLY A 225 5.56 -35.52 16.43
N ARG A 226 4.79 -35.61 15.35
CA ARG A 226 5.30 -35.84 13.99
C ARG A 226 5.69 -34.53 13.31
N ARG A 227 6.72 -34.58 12.45
CA ARG A 227 7.16 -33.47 11.60
C ARG A 227 6.41 -33.51 10.29
N LEU A 228 5.56 -32.51 10.02
CA LEU A 228 4.75 -32.46 8.81
C LEU A 228 5.39 -31.67 7.67
N PHE A 229 6.35 -30.81 7.97
CA PHE A 229 6.99 -29.94 7.01
C PHE A 229 8.42 -30.38 6.67
N PRO A 230 8.92 -30.05 5.48
CA PRO A 230 10.27 -30.43 5.06
C PRO A 230 11.35 -29.74 5.91
N PRO A 231 12.58 -30.36 6.00
CA PRO A 231 13.71 -29.73 6.64
C PRO A 231 14.01 -28.35 6.10
N LYS A 232 14.57 -27.48 6.94
CA LYS A 232 14.98 -26.08 6.64
C LYS A 232 13.84 -25.14 6.27
N MET A 233 12.59 -25.58 6.27
CA MET A 233 11.45 -24.73 5.94
C MET A 233 11.24 -23.67 7.02
N ARG A 234 11.41 -22.41 6.64
CA ARG A 234 11.21 -21.25 7.49
C ARG A 234 10.12 -20.37 6.91
N LEU A 235 9.11 -20.07 7.70
CA LEU A 235 8.03 -19.17 7.35
C LEU A 235 8.06 -17.93 8.24
N LEU A 236 7.92 -16.77 7.61
CA LEU A 236 7.82 -15.48 8.27
C LEU A 236 6.36 -15.23 8.66
N SER A 237 6.11 -14.94 9.93
CA SER A 237 4.83 -14.50 10.47
C SER A 237 3.59 -14.98 9.67
N HIS A 238 2.55 -14.12 9.51
CA HIS A 238 1.31 -14.55 8.87
C HIS A 238 1.38 -14.70 7.35
N TRP A 239 2.19 -13.88 6.66
CA TRP A 239 2.12 -13.79 5.19
C TRP A 239 2.56 -15.09 4.51
N ASN A 240 3.71 -15.60 4.90
CA ASN A 240 4.14 -16.91 4.38
C ASN A 240 3.31 -18.06 4.94
N LEU A 241 2.82 -17.95 6.19
CA LEU A 241 1.92 -18.96 6.77
C LEU A 241 0.63 -19.06 5.97
N ARG A 242 0.01 -17.92 5.61
CA ARG A 242 -1.17 -17.88 4.75
C ARG A 242 -0.89 -18.46 3.36
N ASP A 243 0.22 -18.07 2.76
CA ASP A 243 0.58 -18.54 1.42
C ASP A 243 0.87 -20.03 1.42
N GLN A 244 1.45 -20.56 2.50
CA GLN A 244 1.62 -22.01 2.67
C GLN A 244 0.26 -22.72 2.81
N ILE A 245 -0.71 -22.18 3.59
CA ILE A 245 -2.08 -22.72 3.62
C ILE A 245 -2.67 -22.79 2.21
N LYS A 246 -2.49 -21.73 1.39
CA LYS A 246 -2.97 -21.67 0.01
C LYS A 246 -2.29 -22.72 -0.88
N ALA A 247 -1.01 -22.97 -0.70
CA ALA A 247 -0.25 -23.98 -1.46
C ALA A 247 -0.71 -25.41 -1.12
N GLU A 248 -1.02 -25.67 0.14
CA GLU A 248 -1.42 -27.01 0.62
C GLU A 248 -2.74 -27.52 0.00
N TYR A 249 -3.57 -26.68 -0.61
CA TYR A 249 -4.76 -27.13 -1.36
C TYR A 249 -4.41 -27.93 -2.63
N ALA A 250 -3.18 -27.85 -3.11
CA ALA A 250 -2.69 -28.65 -4.24
C ALA A 250 -2.18 -30.02 -3.80
N GLU A 251 -1.89 -30.21 -2.52
CA GLU A 251 -1.26 -31.41 -1.97
C GLU A 251 -2.29 -32.40 -1.43
N LYS A 252 -2.05 -33.72 -1.68
CA LYS A 252 -2.96 -34.78 -1.17
C LYS A 252 -3.05 -34.78 0.35
N ASP A 253 -1.94 -34.56 1.03
CA ASP A 253 -1.81 -34.58 2.49
C ASP A 253 -1.69 -33.16 3.08
N GLY A 254 -2.28 -32.15 2.41
CA GLY A 254 -2.19 -30.75 2.82
C GLY A 254 -2.98 -30.43 4.08
N LEU A 255 -4.12 -31.06 4.31
CA LEU A 255 -5.05 -30.72 5.39
C LEU A 255 -4.42 -30.78 6.81
N PRO A 256 -3.63 -31.80 7.20
CA PRO A 256 -2.94 -31.78 8.49
C PRO A 256 -1.99 -30.60 8.65
N ARG A 257 -1.27 -30.21 7.59
CA ARG A 257 -0.37 -29.04 7.58
C ARG A 257 -1.15 -27.74 7.70
N GLN A 258 -2.26 -27.60 6.98
CA GLN A 258 -3.15 -26.42 7.10
C GLN A 258 -3.68 -26.23 8.53
N ARG A 259 -4.14 -27.30 9.16
CA ARG A 259 -4.61 -27.28 10.55
C ARG A 259 -3.49 -26.87 11.52
N LEU A 260 -2.29 -27.39 11.33
CA LEU A 260 -1.15 -27.05 12.17
C LEU A 260 -0.74 -25.57 12.00
N ILE A 261 -0.73 -25.05 10.78
CA ILE A 261 -0.47 -23.62 10.52
C ILE A 261 -1.56 -22.76 11.17
N ALA A 262 -2.83 -23.14 11.09
CA ALA A 262 -3.93 -22.39 11.71
C ALA A 262 -3.79 -22.32 13.23
N GLN A 263 -3.35 -23.39 13.91
CA GLN A 263 -3.02 -23.38 15.32
C GLN A 263 -1.87 -22.41 15.64
N VAL A 264 -0.82 -22.43 14.84
CA VAL A 264 0.31 -21.49 14.98
C VAL A 264 -0.16 -20.04 14.86
N MET A 265 -1.01 -19.74 13.87
CA MET A 265 -1.56 -18.40 13.68
C MET A 265 -2.41 -17.95 14.89
N GLU A 266 -3.19 -18.84 15.46
CA GLU A 266 -3.98 -18.53 16.66
C GLU A 266 -3.09 -18.23 17.86
N HIS A 267 -2.01 -18.97 18.06
CA HIS A 267 -1.02 -18.69 19.10
C HIS A 267 -0.35 -17.33 18.93
N ILE A 268 -0.03 -16.94 17.68
CA ILE A 268 0.53 -15.62 17.35
C ILE A 268 -0.44 -14.51 17.75
N VAL A 269 -1.70 -14.61 17.36
CA VAL A 269 -2.71 -13.58 17.62
C VAL A 269 -2.99 -13.45 19.13
N ARG A 270 -3.09 -14.59 19.83
CA ARG A 270 -3.35 -14.62 21.28
C ARG A 270 -2.12 -14.32 22.13
N GLN A 271 -0.94 -14.20 21.50
CA GLN A 271 0.37 -14.07 22.19
C GLN A 271 0.59 -15.18 23.21
N THR A 272 0.21 -16.39 22.85
CA THR A 272 0.45 -17.62 23.64
C THR A 272 1.55 -18.48 23.05
N ILE A 273 2.14 -18.06 21.94
CA ILE A 273 3.30 -18.72 21.35
C ILE A 273 4.50 -18.64 22.32
N PRO A 274 5.25 -19.73 22.53
CA PRO A 274 6.44 -19.67 23.37
C PRO A 274 7.49 -18.76 22.73
N LYS A 275 7.96 -17.76 23.46
CA LYS A 275 8.99 -16.83 22.98
C LYS A 275 10.24 -17.56 22.48
N ALA A 276 10.59 -18.66 23.16
CA ALA A 276 11.79 -19.42 22.87
C ALA A 276 11.83 -20.07 21.46
N VAL A 277 10.65 -20.32 20.83
CA VAL A 277 10.59 -20.96 19.50
C VAL A 277 10.63 -19.96 18.35
N ILE A 278 10.42 -18.67 18.64
CA ILE A 278 10.49 -17.63 17.62
C ILE A 278 11.95 -17.48 17.21
N ASN A 279 12.22 -17.54 15.91
CA ASN A 279 13.56 -17.40 15.34
C ASN A 279 14.58 -18.44 15.83
N ASN A 280 14.14 -19.59 16.32
CA ASN A 280 14.99 -20.59 16.95
C ASN A 280 14.72 -22.03 16.48
N PRO A 281 15.50 -22.57 15.55
CA PRO A 281 15.33 -23.94 15.03
C PRO A 281 15.89 -25.02 15.96
N ARG A 282 16.42 -24.68 17.13
CA ARG A 282 16.97 -25.67 18.07
C ARG A 282 15.93 -26.25 19.03
N LEU A 283 14.70 -25.78 18.95
CA LEU A 283 13.59 -26.20 19.79
C LEU A 283 12.46 -26.77 18.93
N ASP A 284 11.95 -27.92 19.36
CA ASP A 284 10.68 -28.48 18.86
C ASP A 284 9.52 -27.95 19.70
N TRP A 285 8.43 -27.60 19.03
CA TRP A 285 7.22 -27.08 19.65
C TRP A 285 5.97 -27.85 19.17
N VAL A 286 5.12 -28.25 20.12
CA VAL A 286 3.80 -28.86 19.85
C VAL A 286 2.72 -27.83 20.18
N PRO A 287 2.13 -27.12 19.21
CA PRO A 287 1.13 -26.07 19.46
C PRO A 287 -0.07 -26.55 20.28
N ALA A 288 -0.59 -27.74 20.01
CA ALA A 288 -1.76 -28.29 20.69
C ALA A 288 -1.64 -28.38 22.21
N SER A 289 -0.43 -28.60 22.75
CA SER A 289 -0.14 -28.69 24.19
C SER A 289 0.73 -27.54 24.70
N ASN A 290 1.21 -26.71 23.81
CA ASN A 290 2.23 -25.67 24.04
C ASN A 290 3.56 -26.21 24.64
N ALA A 291 3.83 -27.50 24.42
CA ALA A 291 5.05 -28.15 24.91
C ALA A 291 6.25 -27.78 24.05
N VAL A 292 7.35 -27.41 24.70
CA VAL A 292 8.64 -27.07 24.06
C VAL A 292 9.71 -28.02 24.56
N ARG A 293 10.54 -28.53 23.66
CA ARG A 293 11.70 -29.37 24.01
C ARG A 293 12.90 -29.05 23.13
N VAL A 294 14.09 -29.40 23.56
CA VAL A 294 15.28 -29.32 22.72
C VAL A 294 15.15 -30.28 21.56
N SER A 295 15.38 -29.81 20.34
CA SER A 295 15.28 -30.63 19.15
C SER A 295 16.52 -31.54 19.01
N GLU A 296 16.27 -32.79 18.66
CA GLU A 296 17.32 -33.75 18.28
C GLU A 296 17.77 -33.56 16.83
N VAL A 297 16.96 -32.84 16.01
CA VAL A 297 17.23 -32.60 14.58
C VAL A 297 18.01 -31.31 14.42
N LYS A 298 19.08 -31.36 13.61
CA LYS A 298 19.93 -30.21 13.25
C LYS A 298 19.89 -30.02 11.73
N ASP A 299 18.88 -29.33 11.24
CA ASP A 299 18.69 -29.07 9.81
C ASP A 299 18.88 -27.58 9.43
N TYR A 300 19.62 -26.83 10.25
CA TYR A 300 19.82 -25.38 10.11
C TYR A 300 21.31 -25.03 10.07
N ASP A 301 21.63 -23.92 9.39
CA ASP A 301 23.00 -23.40 9.21
C ASP A 301 23.25 -22.16 10.11
N LEU A 302 22.74 -22.17 11.35
CA LEU A 302 22.99 -21.10 12.31
C LEU A 302 24.18 -21.43 13.22
N PRO A 303 24.96 -20.42 13.65
CA PRO A 303 26.04 -20.63 14.62
C PRO A 303 25.52 -21.26 15.92
N ALA A 304 26.28 -22.18 16.48
CA ALA A 304 25.94 -22.78 17.77
C ALA A 304 26.30 -21.81 18.90
N GLU A 305 25.33 -21.05 19.38
CA GLU A 305 25.49 -20.23 20.59
C GLU A 305 24.80 -20.90 21.76
N GLY A 306 25.58 -21.40 22.73
CA GLY A 306 25.06 -21.94 23.98
C GLY A 306 24.12 -23.15 23.89
N ALA A 307 23.71 -23.72 25.01
CA ALA A 307 22.62 -24.71 25.05
C ALA A 307 21.24 -23.99 24.96
N PRO A 308 20.32 -24.43 24.08
CA PRO A 308 19.00 -23.83 24.02
C PRO A 308 18.20 -24.15 25.29
N GLU A 309 17.60 -23.14 25.88
CA GLU A 309 16.68 -23.31 27.00
C GLU A 309 15.27 -23.60 26.47
N ALA A 310 14.74 -24.77 26.79
CA ALA A 310 13.38 -25.14 26.46
C ALA A 310 12.41 -24.48 27.45
N SER A 311 11.73 -23.43 26.99
CA SER A 311 10.75 -22.69 27.78
C SER A 311 9.46 -22.56 27.00
N ASN A 312 8.32 -22.82 27.66
CA ASN A 312 7.00 -22.57 27.12
C ASN A 312 6.40 -21.22 27.56
N ALA A 313 7.24 -20.37 28.19
CA ALA A 313 6.81 -19.01 28.56
C ALA A 313 6.37 -18.25 27.31
N PRO A 314 5.16 -17.69 27.29
CA PRO A 314 4.62 -17.01 26.12
C PRO A 314 5.41 -15.75 25.80
N GLU A 315 5.37 -15.35 24.54
CA GLU A 315 5.77 -14.01 24.14
C GLU A 315 4.94 -12.98 24.94
N PRO A 316 5.57 -12.03 25.66
CA PRO A 316 4.81 -10.97 26.30
C PRO A 316 4.20 -10.06 25.23
N ASP A 317 2.95 -9.71 25.35
CA ASP A 317 2.13 -8.92 24.41
C ASP A 317 2.86 -7.93 23.46
N THR A 318 4.05 -8.30 22.99
CA THR A 318 4.99 -7.49 22.17
C THR A 318 4.36 -7.06 20.87
N ARG A 319 3.57 -7.93 20.24
CA ARG A 319 2.79 -7.61 19.05
C ARG A 319 1.94 -6.36 19.25
N TYR A 320 1.25 -6.26 20.37
CA TYR A 320 0.33 -5.18 20.71
C TYR A 320 1.03 -3.95 21.29
N GLU A 321 2.20 -4.13 21.91
CA GLU A 321 3.08 -3.05 22.33
C GLU A 321 3.61 -2.29 21.10
N VAL A 322 4.04 -3.00 20.07
CA VAL A 322 4.55 -2.45 18.82
C VAL A 322 3.43 -1.68 18.09
N LEU A 323 2.23 -2.24 17.98
CA LEU A 323 1.08 -1.56 17.39
C LEU A 323 0.72 -0.27 18.12
N LEU A 324 0.69 -0.29 19.46
CA LEU A 324 0.47 0.93 20.28
C LEU A 324 1.60 1.95 20.09
N GLY A 325 2.82 1.50 19.92
CA GLY A 325 3.96 2.36 19.61
C GLY A 325 3.74 3.15 18.32
N ASN A 326 3.33 2.48 17.27
CA ASN A 326 2.98 3.12 15.99
C ASN A 326 1.79 4.08 16.12
N PHE A 327 0.72 3.65 16.78
CA PHE A 327 -0.44 4.52 17.04
C PHE A 327 -0.06 5.80 17.77
N ARG A 328 0.71 5.71 18.85
CA ARG A 328 1.13 6.87 19.66
C ARG A 328 2.02 7.83 18.86
N ALA A 329 2.96 7.30 18.07
CA ALA A 329 3.80 8.10 17.21
C ALA A 329 2.98 8.85 16.16
N LEU A 330 2.07 8.16 15.45
CA LEU A 330 1.22 8.75 14.42
C LEU A 330 0.18 9.74 14.98
N LYS A 331 -0.31 9.51 16.19
CA LYS A 331 -1.21 10.44 16.90
C LYS A 331 -0.54 11.78 17.18
N ARG A 332 0.78 11.85 17.31
CA ARG A 332 1.48 13.13 17.49
C ARG A 332 1.39 14.08 16.29
N VAL A 333 1.00 13.57 15.13
CA VAL A 333 0.72 14.39 13.94
C VAL A 333 -0.59 15.18 14.08
N ASP A 334 -1.54 14.71 14.89
CA ASP A 334 -2.90 15.23 14.97
C ASP A 334 -2.97 16.78 15.12
N PRO A 335 -2.19 17.43 16.01
CA PRO A 335 -2.20 18.87 16.15
C PRO A 335 -1.65 19.66 14.95
N TYR A 336 -0.95 18.98 14.02
CA TYR A 336 -0.29 19.59 12.86
C TYR A 336 -1.02 19.31 11.55
N SER A 337 -2.20 18.70 11.61
CA SER A 337 -3.04 18.31 10.46
C SER A 337 -4.47 18.84 10.64
N PRO A 338 -4.70 20.15 10.44
CA PRO A 338 -5.99 20.76 10.76
C PRO A 338 -7.14 20.29 9.89
N SER A 339 -6.89 19.86 8.66
CA SER A 339 -7.91 19.33 7.73
C SER A 339 -8.30 17.88 8.02
N ALA A 340 -7.39 17.09 8.61
CA ALA A 340 -7.58 15.68 8.94
C ALA A 340 -6.91 15.36 10.30
N PRO A 341 -7.59 15.68 11.41
CA PRO A 341 -6.97 15.75 12.74
C PRO A 341 -6.68 14.39 13.38
N THR A 342 -7.04 13.28 12.75
CA THR A 342 -6.71 11.93 13.20
C THR A 342 -5.98 11.16 12.11
N HIS A 343 -5.23 10.10 12.49
CA HIS A 343 -4.63 9.23 11.49
C HIS A 343 -5.70 8.56 10.61
N ILE A 344 -6.85 8.22 11.18
CA ILE A 344 -7.99 7.66 10.44
C ILE A 344 -8.44 8.66 9.36
N ALA A 345 -8.70 9.92 9.72
CA ALA A 345 -9.09 10.94 8.76
C ALA A 345 -7.99 11.15 7.69
N ARG A 346 -6.71 11.18 8.08
CA ARG A 346 -5.61 11.30 7.11
C ARG A 346 -5.60 10.17 6.09
N MET A 347 -5.82 8.92 6.54
CA MET A 347 -5.81 7.77 5.65
C MET A 347 -7.04 7.72 4.73
N PHE A 348 -8.23 8.09 5.21
CA PHE A 348 -9.45 8.03 4.39
C PHE A 348 -9.69 9.32 3.58
N ASP A 349 -9.48 10.49 4.15
CA ASP A 349 -9.84 11.76 3.49
C ASP A 349 -8.72 12.35 2.63
N GLU A 350 -7.44 12.02 2.95
CA GLU A 350 -6.29 12.63 2.26
C GLU A 350 -5.47 11.64 1.44
N VAL A 351 -5.40 10.35 1.83
CA VAL A 351 -4.63 9.33 1.10
C VAL A 351 -5.54 8.55 0.15
N ARG A 352 -6.63 7.97 0.66
CA ARG A 352 -7.57 7.20 -0.16
C ARG A 352 -8.54 8.05 -0.94
N GLU A 353 -8.89 9.21 -0.39
CA GLU A 353 -9.97 10.10 -0.88
C GLU A 353 -11.31 9.38 -1.05
N LEU A 354 -11.58 8.44 -0.16
CA LEU A 354 -12.84 7.73 -0.01
C LEU A 354 -13.28 7.82 1.46
N PRO A 355 -14.49 8.32 1.78
CA PRO A 355 -14.99 8.41 3.14
C PRO A 355 -14.96 7.05 3.84
N GLU A 356 -14.49 7.01 5.09
CA GLU A 356 -14.39 5.77 5.89
C GLU A 356 -15.70 4.98 5.93
N ALA A 357 -16.82 5.69 6.15
CA ALA A 357 -18.15 5.08 6.21
C ALA A 357 -18.54 4.39 4.89
N ARG A 358 -18.16 4.98 3.75
CA ARG A 358 -18.40 4.39 2.44
C ARG A 358 -17.53 3.18 2.16
N VAL A 359 -16.26 3.24 2.55
CA VAL A 359 -15.36 2.08 2.44
C VAL A 359 -15.89 0.92 3.26
N ARG A 360 -16.30 1.17 4.50
CA ARG A 360 -16.97 0.18 5.34
C ARG A 360 -18.21 -0.41 4.67
N GLN A 361 -19.07 0.43 4.12
CA GLN A 361 -20.29 0.01 3.42
C GLN A 361 -19.97 -0.93 2.25
N MET A 362 -18.97 -0.63 1.43
CA MET A 362 -18.56 -1.49 0.31
C MET A 362 -18.10 -2.87 0.80
N PHE A 363 -17.32 -2.93 1.89
CA PHE A 363 -16.86 -4.20 2.45
C PHE A 363 -18.01 -5.00 3.05
N GLU A 364 -18.89 -4.35 3.80
CA GLU A 364 -20.09 -4.99 4.35
C GLU A 364 -21.05 -5.49 3.24
N GLN A 365 -21.16 -4.77 2.12
CA GLN A 365 -21.94 -5.21 0.97
C GLN A 365 -21.40 -6.52 0.37
N VAL A 366 -20.06 -6.63 0.23
CA VAL A 366 -19.42 -7.88 -0.23
C VAL A 366 -19.67 -9.02 0.73
N LEU A 367 -19.45 -8.80 2.02
CA LEU A 367 -19.51 -9.82 3.07
C LEU A 367 -20.93 -10.25 3.42
N SER A 368 -21.91 -9.36 3.32
CA SER A 368 -23.33 -9.64 3.59
C SER A 368 -24.09 -10.20 2.39
N SER A 369 -23.42 -10.31 1.25
CA SER A 369 -24.05 -10.84 0.03
C SER A 369 -24.42 -12.32 0.20
N PRO A 370 -25.61 -12.76 -0.25
CA PRO A 370 -25.97 -14.19 -0.30
C PRO A 370 -24.99 -15.05 -1.09
N LEU A 371 -24.15 -14.42 -1.93
CA LEU A 371 -23.12 -15.09 -2.71
C LEU A 371 -22.06 -15.73 -1.82
N LEU A 372 -21.78 -15.17 -0.63
CA LEU A 372 -20.82 -15.75 0.32
C LEU A 372 -21.20 -17.20 0.68
N ALA A 373 -22.46 -17.43 1.03
CA ALA A 373 -22.93 -18.79 1.35
C ALA A 373 -22.94 -19.70 0.10
N LYS A 374 -23.28 -19.20 -1.08
CA LYS A 374 -23.29 -19.98 -2.32
C LYS A 374 -21.87 -20.42 -2.73
N VAL A 375 -20.91 -19.49 -2.69
CA VAL A 375 -19.50 -19.80 -3.00
C VAL A 375 -18.91 -20.73 -1.95
N ALA A 376 -19.20 -20.53 -0.68
CA ALA A 376 -18.79 -21.44 0.41
C ALA A 376 -19.31 -22.86 0.21
N ALA A 377 -20.59 -23.02 -0.15
CA ALA A 377 -21.17 -24.33 -0.44
C ALA A 377 -20.50 -24.99 -1.68
N LEU A 378 -20.09 -24.21 -2.67
CA LEU A 378 -19.29 -24.72 -3.79
C LEU A 378 -17.91 -25.19 -3.32
N ILE A 379 -17.26 -24.44 -2.43
CA ILE A 379 -15.96 -24.83 -1.86
C ILE A 379 -16.10 -26.11 -1.03
N GLU A 380 -17.11 -26.26 -0.18
CA GLU A 380 -17.38 -27.50 0.58
C GLU A 380 -17.54 -28.70 -0.34
N ARG A 381 -18.32 -28.58 -1.42
CA ARG A 381 -18.47 -29.64 -2.41
C ARG A 381 -17.12 -30.02 -3.06
N ARG A 382 -16.28 -29.04 -3.38
CA ARG A 382 -14.96 -29.28 -3.98
C ARG A 382 -13.95 -29.89 -3.00
N LEU A 383 -14.05 -29.54 -1.73
CA LEU A 383 -13.20 -30.10 -0.65
C LEU A 383 -13.68 -31.48 -0.19
N GLY A 384 -14.96 -31.82 -0.39
CA GLY A 384 -15.58 -33.05 0.14
C GLY A 384 -15.67 -33.07 1.66
N ARG A 385 -15.60 -31.89 2.31
CA ARG A 385 -15.68 -31.73 3.77
C ARG A 385 -16.29 -30.38 4.14
N PRO A 386 -16.82 -30.22 5.38
CA PRO A 386 -17.20 -28.93 5.91
C PRO A 386 -16.02 -27.94 5.93
N LEU A 387 -16.32 -26.64 5.83
CA LEU A 387 -15.31 -25.60 5.92
C LEU A 387 -14.71 -25.51 7.34
N GLU A 388 -13.40 -25.32 7.38
CA GLU A 388 -12.66 -24.95 8.58
C GLU A 388 -12.24 -23.46 8.50
N PRO A 389 -11.97 -22.77 9.63
CA PRO A 389 -11.72 -21.32 9.61
C PRO A 389 -10.66 -20.86 8.62
N PHE A 390 -9.61 -21.65 8.40
CA PHE A 390 -8.54 -21.34 7.44
C PHE A 390 -8.99 -21.49 5.97
N ASP A 391 -10.18 -22.05 5.68
CA ASP A 391 -10.70 -22.09 4.31
C ASP A 391 -11.15 -20.72 3.79
N ILE A 392 -11.12 -19.66 4.62
CA ILE A 392 -11.16 -18.27 4.11
C ILE A 392 -10.02 -18.03 3.09
N TRP A 393 -8.92 -18.76 3.18
CA TRP A 393 -7.79 -18.74 2.25
C TRP A 393 -7.85 -19.80 1.17
N TYR A 394 -9.03 -20.38 0.89
CA TYR A 394 -9.20 -21.39 -0.16
C TYR A 394 -8.66 -20.90 -1.51
N ASN A 395 -7.81 -21.74 -2.13
CA ASN A 395 -7.10 -21.42 -3.38
C ASN A 395 -7.43 -22.37 -4.55
N GLY A 396 -8.41 -23.26 -4.37
CA GLY A 396 -8.75 -24.30 -5.35
C GLY A 396 -9.55 -23.81 -6.57
N PHE A 397 -9.88 -22.50 -6.64
CA PHE A 397 -10.46 -21.90 -7.84
C PHE A 397 -9.42 -21.50 -8.88
N ARG A 398 -8.13 -21.40 -8.51
CA ARG A 398 -7.10 -21.11 -9.49
C ARG A 398 -7.10 -22.19 -10.56
N PRO A 399 -7.25 -21.85 -11.84
CA PRO A 399 -7.16 -22.81 -12.92
C PRO A 399 -5.79 -23.50 -12.84
N ARG A 400 -5.77 -24.83 -12.86
CA ARG A 400 -4.50 -25.52 -13.11
C ARG A 400 -4.15 -25.28 -14.56
N GLY A 401 -3.11 -24.49 -14.78
CA GLY A 401 -2.64 -24.14 -16.11
C GLY A 401 -2.31 -25.42 -16.91
N LYS A 402 -2.46 -25.35 -18.23
CA LYS A 402 -2.09 -26.42 -19.17
C LYS A 402 -0.58 -26.69 -19.15
N TYR A 403 0.20 -25.73 -18.67
CA TYR A 403 1.66 -25.76 -18.64
C TYR A 403 2.15 -25.95 -17.20
N THR A 404 3.17 -26.79 -17.04
CA THR A 404 3.90 -26.87 -15.77
C THR A 404 4.79 -25.65 -15.59
N GLU A 405 5.14 -25.32 -14.35
CA GLU A 405 6.08 -24.23 -14.03
C GLU A 405 7.42 -24.42 -14.79
N ALA A 406 7.95 -25.64 -14.83
CA ALA A 406 9.18 -25.94 -15.55
C ALA A 406 9.10 -25.66 -17.07
N GLN A 407 7.95 -25.93 -17.70
CA GLN A 407 7.73 -25.61 -19.11
C GLN A 407 7.67 -24.10 -19.35
N LEU A 408 7.01 -23.35 -18.46
CA LEU A 408 6.93 -21.90 -18.52
C LEU A 408 8.32 -21.26 -18.27
N ASP A 409 9.08 -21.80 -17.33
CA ASP A 409 10.45 -21.40 -17.05
C ASP A 409 11.38 -21.57 -18.27
N GLU A 410 11.27 -22.69 -18.96
CA GLU A 410 12.07 -22.95 -20.17
C GLU A 410 11.77 -21.91 -21.25
N ILE A 411 10.48 -21.58 -21.47
CA ILE A 411 10.04 -20.60 -22.45
C ILE A 411 10.58 -19.21 -22.09
N THR A 412 10.44 -18.78 -20.85
CA THR A 412 10.83 -17.43 -20.43
C THR A 412 12.33 -17.28 -20.35
N ARG A 413 13.10 -18.25 -19.85
CA ARG A 413 14.57 -18.23 -19.83
C ARG A 413 15.17 -18.13 -21.22
N LYS A 414 14.61 -18.85 -22.17
CA LYS A 414 15.06 -18.80 -23.56
C LYS A 414 14.76 -17.46 -24.23
N ARG A 415 13.60 -16.86 -23.92
CA ARG A 415 13.17 -15.59 -24.54
C ARG A 415 13.83 -14.38 -23.89
N TYR A 416 14.06 -14.40 -22.59
CA TYR A 416 14.56 -13.28 -21.79
C TYR A 416 15.83 -13.66 -21.01
N PRO A 417 16.95 -13.90 -21.71
CA PRO A 417 18.22 -14.24 -21.05
C PRO A 417 18.82 -13.05 -20.28
N THR A 418 18.42 -11.82 -20.61
CA THR A 418 18.89 -10.58 -19.96
C THR A 418 17.78 -9.54 -19.86
N PRO A 419 17.91 -8.51 -18.98
CA PRO A 419 16.97 -7.39 -18.91
C PRO A 419 16.80 -6.65 -20.26
N GLU A 420 17.87 -6.52 -21.03
CA GLU A 420 17.85 -5.88 -22.35
C GLU A 420 17.01 -6.68 -23.36
N ALA A 421 17.02 -8.02 -23.27
CA ALA A 421 16.16 -8.87 -24.10
C ALA A 421 14.67 -8.61 -23.81
N TYR A 422 14.30 -8.42 -22.53
CA TYR A 422 12.95 -8.04 -22.13
C TYR A 422 12.59 -6.65 -22.68
N HIS A 423 13.47 -5.66 -22.50
CA HIS A 423 13.25 -4.30 -23.01
C HIS A 423 13.06 -4.28 -24.54
N LYS A 424 13.88 -5.02 -25.26
CA LYS A 424 13.79 -5.13 -26.73
C LYS A 424 12.46 -5.73 -27.20
N ASP A 425 11.87 -6.62 -26.42
CA ASP A 425 10.59 -7.27 -26.73
C ASP A 425 9.36 -6.48 -26.25
N MET A 426 9.55 -5.47 -25.41
CA MET A 426 8.46 -4.65 -24.84
C MET A 426 7.55 -4.04 -25.91
N PRO A 427 8.03 -3.46 -27.04
CA PRO A 427 7.13 -2.95 -28.08
C PRO A 427 6.21 -4.02 -28.67
N ARG A 428 6.69 -5.27 -28.81
CA ARG A 428 5.86 -6.38 -29.29
C ARG A 428 4.77 -6.70 -28.28
N MET A 429 5.11 -6.80 -26.99
CA MET A 429 4.15 -7.07 -25.92
C MET A 429 3.08 -5.97 -25.84
N LEU A 430 3.48 -4.72 -25.92
CA LEU A 430 2.56 -3.58 -25.90
C LEU A 430 1.62 -3.58 -27.12
N ARG A 431 2.12 -3.92 -28.32
CA ARG A 431 1.25 -4.08 -29.50
C ARG A 431 0.24 -5.24 -29.32
N GLN A 432 0.65 -6.33 -28.68
CA GLN A 432 -0.30 -7.42 -28.37
C GLN A 432 -1.40 -6.98 -27.39
N LEU A 433 -1.11 -6.06 -26.49
CA LEU A 433 -2.10 -5.44 -25.62
C LEU A 433 -2.97 -4.38 -26.35
N GLY A 434 -2.73 -4.16 -27.64
CA GLY A 434 -3.56 -3.28 -28.50
C GLY A 434 -3.07 -1.85 -28.60
N PHE A 435 -1.87 -1.50 -28.10
CA PHE A 435 -1.27 -0.20 -28.37
C PHE A 435 -0.89 -0.08 -29.87
N SER A 436 -0.99 1.15 -30.43
CA SER A 436 -0.47 1.38 -31.78
C SER A 436 1.05 1.22 -31.82
N PRO A 437 1.63 0.95 -33.00
CA PRO A 437 3.09 0.86 -33.11
C PRO A 437 3.82 2.10 -32.56
N GLU A 438 3.30 3.29 -32.84
CA GLU A 438 3.86 4.56 -32.38
C GLU A 438 3.80 4.69 -30.85
N ARG A 439 2.68 4.28 -30.24
CA ARG A 439 2.53 4.33 -28.77
C ARG A 439 3.37 3.26 -28.08
N ALA A 440 3.52 2.09 -28.68
CA ALA A 440 4.39 1.03 -28.15
C ALA A 440 5.87 1.46 -28.15
N GLU A 441 6.36 2.09 -29.24
CA GLU A 441 7.72 2.64 -29.28
C GLU A 441 7.91 3.85 -28.36
N TYR A 442 6.89 4.71 -28.23
CA TYR A 442 6.90 5.82 -27.28
C TYR A 442 7.07 5.32 -25.84
N LEU A 443 6.32 4.30 -25.43
CA LEU A 443 6.42 3.70 -24.10
C LEU A 443 7.80 3.06 -23.89
N ALA A 444 8.27 2.23 -24.81
CA ALA A 444 9.57 1.58 -24.72
C ALA A 444 10.75 2.57 -24.65
N LYS A 445 10.62 3.74 -25.29
CA LYS A 445 11.60 4.83 -25.18
C LYS A 445 11.60 5.51 -23.79
N ASN A 446 10.44 5.56 -23.14
CA ASN A 446 10.26 6.25 -21.87
C ASN A 446 10.31 5.32 -20.64
N ILE A 447 10.53 4.02 -20.86
CA ILE A 447 10.65 3.01 -19.79
C ILE A 447 12.02 2.35 -19.96
N VAL A 448 12.87 2.41 -18.95
CA VAL A 448 14.13 1.67 -18.91
C VAL A 448 13.95 0.39 -18.10
N VAL A 449 14.61 -0.70 -18.51
CA VAL A 449 14.58 -1.98 -17.79
C VAL A 449 15.92 -2.19 -17.11
N GLU A 450 15.88 -2.39 -15.79
CA GLU A 450 17.06 -2.49 -14.94
C GLU A 450 17.09 -3.84 -14.20
N PRO A 451 18.29 -4.44 -13.96
CA PRO A 451 18.39 -5.70 -13.21
C PRO A 451 18.13 -5.48 -11.70
N ALA A 452 17.02 -5.97 -11.17
CA ALA A 452 16.74 -5.89 -9.74
C ALA A 452 17.59 -6.86 -8.93
N ARG A 453 18.11 -6.40 -7.79
CA ARG A 453 18.81 -7.26 -6.81
C ARG A 453 17.83 -8.17 -6.05
N GLY A 454 16.70 -7.63 -5.63
CA GLY A 454 15.62 -8.32 -4.90
C GLY A 454 14.44 -8.68 -5.79
N SER A 455 13.25 -8.49 -5.27
CA SER A 455 12.00 -8.60 -6.04
C SER A 455 11.93 -7.51 -7.11
N GLY A 456 11.25 -7.81 -8.22
CA GLY A 456 10.91 -6.80 -9.21
C GLY A 456 10.07 -5.68 -8.60
N HIS A 457 10.22 -4.47 -9.10
CA HIS A 457 9.44 -3.30 -8.73
C HIS A 457 9.56 -2.19 -9.77
N ALA A 458 8.52 -1.37 -9.88
CA ALA A 458 8.54 -0.18 -10.69
C ALA A 458 9.06 1.03 -9.89
N TRP A 459 9.76 1.93 -10.56
CA TRP A 459 10.11 3.23 -9.99
C TRP A 459 9.69 4.34 -10.97
N GLY A 460 8.73 5.17 -10.55
CA GLY A 460 8.19 6.25 -11.35
C GLY A 460 9.14 7.45 -11.46
N ALA A 461 9.09 8.12 -12.59
CA ALA A 461 9.70 9.44 -12.75
C ALA A 461 8.83 10.50 -12.06
N GLN A 462 9.44 11.63 -11.65
CA GLN A 462 8.73 12.79 -11.10
C GLN A 462 8.85 14.04 -11.96
N MET A 463 9.55 13.95 -13.09
CA MET A 463 9.59 15.01 -14.11
C MET A 463 9.46 14.39 -15.51
N ARG A 464 8.89 15.16 -16.44
CA ARG A 464 8.56 14.66 -17.78
C ARG A 464 9.76 14.25 -18.62
N GLU A 465 10.94 14.78 -18.36
CA GLU A 465 12.20 14.43 -19.05
C GLU A 465 12.80 13.09 -18.61
N ALA A 466 12.48 12.63 -17.38
CA ALA A 466 13.03 11.38 -16.84
C ALA A 466 12.24 10.14 -17.32
N PRO A 467 12.88 8.97 -17.47
CA PRO A 467 12.20 7.71 -17.77
C PRO A 467 11.63 7.08 -16.51
N ALA A 468 10.55 6.31 -16.69
CA ALA A 468 10.13 5.33 -15.70
C ALA A 468 11.09 4.13 -15.70
N ARG A 469 11.24 3.42 -14.56
CA ARG A 469 12.21 2.34 -14.39
C ARG A 469 11.51 1.05 -14.02
N LEU A 470 11.55 0.07 -14.91
CA LEU A 470 11.13 -1.31 -14.69
C LEU A 470 12.32 -2.09 -14.14
N ARG A 471 12.26 -2.44 -12.88
CA ARG A 471 13.30 -3.25 -12.22
C ARG A 471 12.82 -4.67 -12.12
N THR A 472 13.56 -5.59 -12.76
CA THR A 472 13.19 -7.01 -12.77
C THR A 472 14.41 -7.90 -12.54
N ARG A 473 14.18 -9.04 -11.90
CA ARG A 473 15.24 -10.01 -11.62
C ARG A 473 15.42 -10.95 -12.80
N VAL A 474 16.64 -10.97 -13.35
CA VAL A 474 17.04 -11.91 -14.40
C VAL A 474 18.30 -12.65 -13.93
N PRO A 475 18.17 -13.88 -13.40
CA PRO A 475 19.32 -14.70 -13.00
C PRO A 475 20.24 -15.03 -14.19
N PRO A 476 21.48 -15.49 -13.94
CA PRO A 476 22.42 -15.90 -15.01
C PRO A 476 21.86 -16.95 -15.96
N GLY A 477 20.88 -17.75 -15.54
CA GLY A 477 20.19 -18.74 -16.38
C GLY A 477 19.01 -18.20 -17.19
N GLY A 478 18.78 -16.88 -17.17
CA GLY A 478 17.62 -16.23 -17.77
C GLY A 478 16.42 -16.10 -16.83
N MET A 479 15.46 -15.29 -17.23
CA MET A 479 14.26 -14.96 -16.46
C MET A 479 13.36 -16.21 -16.35
N ASP A 480 13.03 -16.62 -15.11
CA ASP A 480 12.01 -17.64 -14.88
C ASP A 480 10.59 -17.07 -15.08
N TYR A 481 9.59 -17.93 -15.11
CA TYR A 481 8.21 -17.51 -15.35
C TYR A 481 7.69 -16.58 -14.24
N LYS A 482 8.06 -16.83 -13.00
CA LYS A 482 7.69 -15.95 -11.88
C LYS A 482 8.27 -14.54 -12.07
N GLY A 483 9.53 -14.44 -12.47
CA GLY A 483 10.18 -13.18 -12.81
C GLY A 483 9.50 -12.47 -13.98
N PHE A 484 9.09 -13.23 -15.01
CA PHE A 484 8.34 -12.70 -16.15
C PHE A 484 6.95 -12.17 -15.74
N ASN A 485 6.20 -12.93 -14.95
CA ASN A 485 4.89 -12.52 -14.44
C ASN A 485 4.97 -11.23 -13.63
N ILE A 486 5.99 -11.10 -12.74
CA ILE A 486 6.28 -9.86 -12.01
C ILE A 486 6.69 -8.74 -12.99
N ALA A 487 7.57 -8.99 -13.97
CA ALA A 487 7.99 -7.97 -14.92
C ALA A 487 6.83 -7.42 -15.78
N VAL A 488 5.84 -8.24 -16.09
CA VAL A 488 4.59 -7.79 -16.77
C VAL A 488 3.75 -6.93 -15.85
N HIS A 489 3.65 -7.26 -14.55
CA HIS A 489 3.01 -6.43 -13.54
C HIS A 489 3.70 -5.05 -13.45
N GLU A 490 5.02 -5.03 -13.28
CA GLU A 490 5.81 -3.79 -13.21
C GLU A 490 5.74 -2.96 -14.50
N MET A 491 5.62 -3.64 -15.65
CA MET A 491 5.37 -2.96 -16.93
C MET A 491 4.03 -2.20 -16.90
N GLY A 492 3.00 -2.75 -16.26
CA GLY A 492 1.72 -2.07 -16.07
C GLY A 492 1.86 -0.77 -15.28
N HIS A 493 2.60 -0.80 -14.16
CA HIS A 493 2.92 0.41 -13.40
C HIS A 493 3.67 1.44 -14.23
N ASN A 494 4.72 1.02 -14.97
CA ASN A 494 5.52 1.98 -15.75
C ASN A 494 4.76 2.55 -16.93
N VAL A 495 3.85 1.81 -17.56
CA VAL A 495 2.96 2.32 -18.61
C VAL A 495 2.00 3.36 -18.02
N GLU A 496 1.36 3.06 -16.89
CA GLU A 496 0.51 3.99 -16.16
C GLU A 496 1.29 5.27 -15.82
N GLN A 497 2.45 5.15 -15.16
CA GLN A 497 3.30 6.28 -14.75
C GLN A 497 3.77 7.11 -15.96
N THR A 498 4.04 6.50 -17.09
CA THR A 498 4.45 7.22 -18.31
C THR A 498 3.32 8.08 -18.84
N PHE A 499 2.11 7.55 -18.94
CA PHE A 499 0.98 8.32 -19.44
C PHE A 499 0.50 9.38 -18.44
N SER A 500 0.37 9.00 -17.17
CA SER A 500 -0.13 9.88 -16.11
C SER A 500 0.82 11.02 -15.75
N LEU A 501 2.10 10.93 -16.12
CA LEU A 501 3.08 12.02 -15.94
C LEU A 501 3.29 12.83 -17.22
N LYS A 502 3.53 12.17 -18.36
CA LYS A 502 4.00 12.83 -19.57
C LYS A 502 2.88 13.34 -20.47
N ASP A 503 1.72 12.66 -20.44
CA ASP A 503 0.59 12.94 -21.33
C ASP A 503 -0.59 13.61 -20.58
N VAL A 504 -0.38 14.01 -19.31
CA VAL A 504 -1.35 14.82 -18.55
C VAL A 504 -1.12 16.31 -18.78
N ASP A 505 -2.20 17.08 -18.80
CA ASP A 505 -2.18 18.52 -19.10
C ASP A 505 -1.47 19.38 -18.04
N TYR A 506 -1.71 19.09 -16.76
CA TYR A 506 -1.06 19.77 -15.64
C TYR A 506 -0.19 18.78 -14.85
N TRP A 507 1.05 19.17 -14.56
CA TRP A 507 1.96 18.32 -13.79
C TRP A 507 1.44 18.00 -12.37
N PHE A 508 0.70 18.92 -11.74
CA PHE A 508 0.06 18.63 -10.45
C PHE A 508 -1.04 17.57 -10.51
N LEU A 509 -1.46 17.17 -11.70
CA LEU A 509 -2.36 16.04 -11.93
C LEU A 509 -1.61 14.77 -12.35
N ALA A 510 -0.27 14.74 -12.25
CA ALA A 510 0.49 13.53 -12.53
C ALA A 510 0.14 12.41 -11.54
N GLY A 511 0.01 11.19 -12.05
CA GLY A 511 -0.35 10.01 -11.28
C GLY A 511 -1.83 9.61 -11.44
N VAL A 512 -2.23 8.68 -10.59
CA VAL A 512 -3.61 8.19 -10.42
C VAL A 512 -4.04 8.43 -8.97
N PRO A 513 -5.33 8.32 -8.61
CA PRO A 513 -5.84 8.81 -7.31
C PRO A 513 -5.13 8.27 -6.08
N ASN A 514 -4.77 6.98 -6.07
CA ASN A 514 -4.04 6.36 -4.95
C ASN A 514 -3.44 5.01 -5.35
N THR A 515 -2.73 4.36 -4.41
CA THR A 515 -2.04 3.07 -4.64
C THR A 515 -2.96 1.97 -5.16
N ALA A 516 -4.23 1.91 -4.75
CA ALA A 516 -5.15 0.89 -5.24
C ALA A 516 -5.40 0.99 -6.76
N PHE A 517 -5.31 2.18 -7.34
CA PHE A 517 -5.49 2.41 -8.78
C PHE A 517 -4.28 1.98 -9.60
N THR A 518 -3.08 2.30 -9.16
CA THR A 518 -1.86 1.87 -9.86
C THR A 518 -1.71 0.35 -9.81
N GLU A 519 -2.01 -0.28 -8.67
CA GLU A 519 -2.06 -1.73 -8.54
C GLU A 519 -3.10 -2.37 -9.47
N ALA A 520 -4.30 -1.77 -9.56
CA ALA A 520 -5.34 -2.27 -10.44
C ALA A 520 -4.93 -2.27 -11.92
N VAL A 521 -4.25 -1.21 -12.38
CA VAL A 521 -3.69 -1.16 -13.74
C VAL A 521 -2.63 -2.25 -13.94
N ALA A 522 -1.73 -2.43 -12.98
CA ALA A 522 -0.69 -3.47 -13.06
C ALA A 522 -1.31 -4.89 -13.12
N PHE A 523 -2.36 -5.15 -12.37
CA PHE A 523 -3.08 -6.44 -12.44
C PHE A 523 -3.75 -6.69 -13.80
N VAL A 524 -4.23 -5.65 -14.49
CA VAL A 524 -4.75 -5.79 -15.87
C VAL A 524 -3.64 -6.27 -16.81
N PHE A 525 -2.42 -5.76 -16.67
CA PHE A 525 -1.27 -6.24 -17.45
C PHE A 525 -0.92 -7.67 -17.08
N GLN A 526 -0.75 -7.96 -15.80
CA GLN A 526 -0.35 -9.25 -15.25
C GLN A 526 -1.31 -10.38 -15.68
N ALA A 527 -2.60 -10.11 -15.75
CA ALA A 527 -3.60 -11.06 -16.22
C ALA A 527 -3.41 -11.52 -17.67
N ASN A 528 -2.57 -10.83 -18.45
CA ASN A 528 -2.29 -11.15 -19.84
C ASN A 528 -0.92 -11.82 -20.06
N ASP A 529 -0.21 -12.21 -19.03
CA ASP A 529 1.17 -12.71 -19.09
C ASP A 529 1.34 -13.94 -20.03
N LEU A 530 0.47 -14.95 -19.93
CA LEU A 530 0.49 -16.11 -20.81
C LEU A 530 0.21 -15.74 -22.28
N ALA A 531 -0.76 -14.85 -22.53
CA ALA A 531 -1.06 -14.37 -23.87
C ALA A 531 0.15 -13.63 -24.47
N LEU A 532 0.89 -12.85 -23.68
CA LEU A 532 2.11 -12.16 -24.11
C LEU A 532 3.26 -13.13 -24.45
N LEU A 533 3.26 -14.33 -23.88
CA LEU A 533 4.16 -15.42 -24.29
C LEU A 533 3.71 -16.14 -25.58
N GLY A 534 2.51 -15.83 -26.08
CA GLY A 534 1.91 -16.54 -27.23
C GLY A 534 1.26 -17.86 -26.83
N LEU A 535 0.97 -18.03 -25.54
CA LEU A 535 0.28 -19.20 -24.99
C LEU A 535 -1.22 -18.95 -24.92
N GLU A 536 -2.02 -19.97 -24.62
CA GLU A 536 -3.48 -19.97 -24.82
C GLU A 536 -4.24 -18.77 -24.24
N LYS A 537 -5.35 -18.42 -24.92
CA LYS A 537 -6.36 -17.50 -24.41
C LYS A 537 -7.17 -18.13 -23.28
N GLU A 538 -7.62 -17.31 -22.33
CA GLU A 538 -8.55 -17.73 -21.27
C GLU A 538 -9.80 -18.40 -21.84
N THR A 539 -10.20 -19.51 -21.25
CA THR A 539 -11.49 -20.17 -21.54
C THR A 539 -12.59 -19.53 -20.70
N PRO A 540 -13.88 -19.62 -21.09
CA PRO A 540 -14.99 -19.13 -20.26
C PRO A 540 -14.98 -19.70 -18.83
N ASP A 541 -14.60 -20.97 -18.66
CA ASP A 541 -14.51 -21.63 -17.37
C ASP A 541 -13.35 -21.05 -16.54
N ALA A 542 -12.22 -20.73 -17.17
CA ALA A 542 -11.10 -20.05 -16.48
C ALA A 542 -11.49 -18.64 -15.99
N VAL A 543 -12.25 -17.90 -16.81
CA VAL A 543 -12.79 -16.60 -16.42
C VAL A 543 -13.73 -16.71 -15.22
N ALA A 544 -14.66 -17.68 -15.25
CA ALA A 544 -15.59 -17.92 -14.16
C ALA A 544 -14.85 -18.30 -12.87
N LEU A 545 -13.87 -19.22 -12.94
CA LEU A 545 -13.08 -19.62 -11.79
C LEU A 545 -12.23 -18.47 -11.25
N LYS A 546 -11.63 -17.65 -12.13
CA LYS A 546 -10.92 -16.43 -11.71
C LYS A 546 -11.84 -15.49 -10.95
N THR A 547 -13.04 -15.24 -11.46
CA THR A 547 -14.02 -14.38 -10.78
C THR A 547 -14.40 -14.89 -9.39
N LEU A 548 -14.61 -16.20 -9.24
CA LEU A 548 -14.88 -16.81 -7.94
C LEU A 548 -13.70 -16.70 -6.98
N ASN A 549 -12.47 -16.83 -7.51
CA ASN A 549 -11.25 -16.62 -6.73
C ASN A 549 -11.13 -15.16 -6.26
N ASP A 550 -11.37 -14.20 -7.16
CA ASP A 550 -11.30 -12.77 -6.85
C ASP A 550 -12.35 -12.39 -5.81
N TYR A 551 -13.57 -12.91 -5.93
CA TYR A 551 -14.62 -12.69 -4.93
C TYR A 551 -14.24 -13.26 -3.55
N TRP A 552 -13.76 -14.52 -3.50
CA TRP A 552 -13.39 -15.18 -2.24
C TRP A 552 -12.22 -14.47 -1.57
N ALA A 553 -11.20 -14.09 -2.34
CA ALA A 553 -10.07 -13.30 -1.85
C ALA A 553 -10.50 -11.89 -1.36
N THR A 554 -11.48 -11.29 -2.03
CA THR A 554 -12.04 -10.00 -1.59
C THR A 554 -12.81 -10.16 -0.27
N CYS A 555 -13.58 -11.23 -0.10
CA CYS A 555 -14.24 -11.53 1.18
C CYS A 555 -13.21 -11.69 2.31
N GLU A 556 -12.15 -12.50 2.09
CA GLU A 556 -11.06 -12.66 3.06
C GLU A 556 -10.55 -11.30 3.56
N ILE A 557 -10.07 -10.48 2.64
CA ILE A 557 -9.33 -9.26 3.01
C ILE A 557 -10.27 -8.10 3.42
N ALA A 558 -11.52 -8.09 2.99
CA ALA A 558 -12.50 -7.10 3.43
C ALA A 558 -12.82 -7.24 4.92
N ALA A 559 -12.98 -8.46 5.42
CA ALA A 559 -13.20 -8.69 6.85
C ALA A 559 -11.96 -8.32 7.69
N VAL A 560 -10.76 -8.65 7.20
CA VAL A 560 -9.50 -8.24 7.82
C VAL A 560 -9.38 -6.71 7.89
N ALA A 561 -9.76 -6.02 6.82
CA ALA A 561 -9.79 -4.56 6.77
C ALA A 561 -10.78 -3.95 7.77
N LEU A 562 -11.96 -4.56 7.95
CA LEU A 562 -12.91 -4.12 8.97
C LEU A 562 -12.33 -4.26 10.39
N VAL A 563 -11.61 -5.35 10.66
CA VAL A 563 -10.91 -5.52 11.96
C VAL A 563 -9.88 -4.42 12.15
N ASP A 564 -9.05 -4.13 11.16
CA ASP A 564 -8.04 -3.06 11.23
C ASP A 564 -8.67 -1.69 11.48
N MET A 565 -9.75 -1.35 10.74
CA MET A 565 -10.50 -0.10 10.93
C MET A 565 -11.06 0.02 12.35
N ASP A 566 -11.65 -1.04 12.90
CA ASP A 566 -12.26 -1.03 14.23
C ASP A 566 -11.20 -1.00 15.33
N VAL A 567 -10.05 -1.64 15.14
CA VAL A 567 -8.90 -1.55 16.07
C VAL A 567 -8.35 -0.13 16.11
N TRP A 568 -8.20 0.55 14.99
CA TRP A 568 -7.75 1.95 14.96
C TRP A 568 -8.74 2.90 15.63
N ARG A 569 -10.07 2.71 15.45
CA ARG A 569 -11.09 3.47 16.18
C ARG A 569 -10.98 3.24 17.67
N TRP A 570 -10.88 1.97 18.08
CA TRP A 570 -10.74 1.63 19.48
C TRP A 570 -9.51 2.27 20.13
N MET A 571 -8.36 2.31 19.44
CA MET A 571 -7.15 2.98 19.94
C MET A 571 -7.34 4.49 20.11
N TYR A 572 -8.10 5.16 19.24
CA TYR A 572 -8.44 6.57 19.40
C TYR A 572 -9.38 6.81 20.59
N GLU A 573 -10.32 5.91 20.85
CA GLU A 573 -11.22 5.94 22.00
C GLU A 573 -10.48 5.63 23.31
N HIS A 574 -9.40 4.84 23.25
CA HIS A 574 -8.60 4.40 24.38
C HIS A 574 -7.11 4.76 24.26
N PRO A 575 -6.74 6.04 24.16
CA PRO A 575 -5.37 6.47 23.78
C PRO A 575 -4.30 6.09 24.81
N ASN A 576 -4.70 5.79 26.04
CA ASN A 576 -3.82 5.42 27.15
C ASN A 576 -3.81 3.90 27.42
N ALA A 577 -4.41 3.10 26.55
CA ALA A 577 -4.48 1.65 26.71
C ALA A 577 -3.11 0.99 26.88
N THR A 578 -3.06 -0.09 27.61
CA THR A 578 -1.93 -0.99 27.74
C THR A 578 -1.91 -2.01 26.58
N PRO A 579 -0.75 -2.64 26.29
CA PRO A 579 -0.68 -3.72 25.30
C PRO A 579 -1.68 -4.86 25.55
N ARG A 580 -1.91 -5.19 26.82
CA ARG A 580 -2.87 -6.23 27.21
C ARG A 580 -4.32 -5.83 26.89
N GLU A 581 -4.73 -4.61 27.20
CA GLU A 581 -6.07 -4.11 26.88
C GLU A 581 -6.29 -4.06 25.38
N LEU A 582 -5.27 -3.64 24.61
CA LEU A 582 -5.34 -3.67 23.15
C LEU A 582 -5.47 -5.10 22.63
N LYS A 583 -4.71 -6.06 23.16
CA LYS A 583 -4.85 -7.48 22.79
C LYS A 583 -6.29 -7.96 23.00
N GLU A 584 -6.84 -7.73 24.18
CA GLU A 584 -8.21 -8.13 24.51
C GLU A 584 -9.24 -7.49 23.55
N ALA A 585 -9.04 -6.22 23.20
CA ALA A 585 -9.89 -5.53 22.22
C ALA A 585 -9.75 -6.12 20.81
N VAL A 586 -8.53 -6.39 20.34
CA VAL A 586 -8.28 -6.97 19.00
C VAL A 586 -8.92 -8.36 18.89
N LEU A 587 -8.75 -9.21 19.92
CA LEU A 587 -9.36 -10.54 19.95
C LEU A 587 -10.90 -10.46 19.89
N ARG A 588 -11.48 -9.55 20.65
CA ARG A 588 -12.93 -9.33 20.67
C ARG A 588 -13.42 -8.80 19.31
N ILE A 589 -12.78 -7.77 18.75
CA ILE A 589 -13.14 -7.19 17.46
C ILE A 589 -13.05 -8.24 16.34
N ALA A 590 -11.96 -9.01 16.29
CA ALA A 590 -11.81 -10.08 15.31
C ALA A 590 -12.91 -11.13 15.41
N ALA A 591 -13.25 -11.57 16.65
CA ALA A 591 -14.32 -12.51 16.88
C ALA A 591 -15.70 -11.94 16.51
N GLU A 592 -15.98 -10.68 16.81
CA GLU A 592 -17.23 -9.99 16.44
C GLU A 592 -17.41 -9.92 14.91
N VAL A 593 -16.37 -9.51 14.16
CA VAL A 593 -16.40 -9.47 12.69
C VAL A 593 -16.58 -10.88 12.12
N TRP A 594 -15.85 -11.87 12.64
CA TRP A 594 -16.03 -13.27 12.25
C TRP A 594 -17.45 -13.76 12.50
N ASN A 595 -17.97 -13.53 13.70
CA ASN A 595 -19.30 -14.00 14.11
C ASN A 595 -20.40 -13.36 13.26
N ARG A 596 -20.22 -12.12 12.84
CA ARG A 596 -21.19 -11.41 11.99
C ARG A 596 -21.25 -11.99 10.59
N PHE A 597 -20.12 -12.24 9.94
CA PHE A 597 -20.08 -12.56 8.52
C PHE A 597 -19.81 -14.04 8.22
N TYR A 598 -18.89 -14.67 8.95
CA TYR A 598 -18.42 -16.01 8.63
C TYR A 598 -19.06 -17.12 9.48
N ALA A 599 -19.39 -16.89 10.74
CA ALA A 599 -19.99 -17.90 11.56
C ALA A 599 -21.27 -18.52 11.00
N PRO A 600 -22.17 -17.77 10.32
CA PRO A 600 -23.34 -18.36 9.65
C PRO A 600 -22.97 -19.37 8.56
N VAL A 601 -21.81 -19.20 7.91
CA VAL A 601 -21.33 -20.02 6.79
C VAL A 601 -20.44 -21.15 7.27
N PHE A 602 -19.43 -20.84 8.08
CA PHE A 602 -18.42 -21.78 8.57
C PHE A 602 -18.92 -22.64 9.76
N LYS A 603 -20.04 -22.28 10.39
CA LYS A 603 -20.61 -22.95 11.58
C LYS A 603 -19.68 -22.97 12.79
N GLN A 604 -18.70 -22.09 12.83
CA GLN A 604 -17.74 -21.90 13.93
C GLN A 604 -17.75 -20.44 14.37
N ARG A 605 -17.70 -20.21 15.67
CA ARG A 605 -17.76 -18.89 16.30
C ARG A 605 -16.45 -18.54 16.99
N ASP A 606 -16.30 -17.27 17.30
CA ASP A 606 -15.23 -16.72 18.13
C ASP A 606 -13.81 -16.98 17.58
N VAL A 607 -13.72 -17.08 16.25
CA VAL A 607 -12.47 -17.25 15.53
C VAL A 607 -11.74 -15.91 15.44
N VAL A 608 -10.45 -15.90 15.75
CA VAL A 608 -9.63 -14.69 15.82
C VAL A 608 -8.63 -14.57 14.66
N LEU A 609 -8.65 -15.49 13.70
CA LEU A 609 -7.66 -15.55 12.58
C LEU A 609 -7.64 -14.29 11.71
N LEU A 610 -8.72 -13.50 11.69
CA LEU A 610 -8.74 -12.21 10.96
C LEU A 610 -7.70 -11.21 11.49
N ALA A 611 -7.24 -11.35 12.74
CA ALA A 611 -6.25 -10.48 13.36
C ALA A 611 -4.80 -10.96 13.17
N VAL A 612 -4.54 -11.99 12.35
CA VAL A 612 -3.20 -12.54 12.19
C VAL A 612 -2.28 -11.67 11.31
N TYR A 613 -2.83 -10.81 10.48
CA TYR A 613 -2.08 -10.05 9.48
C TYR A 613 -1.04 -9.11 10.08
N SER A 614 0.22 -9.25 9.67
CA SER A 614 1.32 -8.40 10.14
C SER A 614 1.17 -6.94 9.69
N HIS A 615 0.49 -6.71 8.57
CA HIS A 615 0.19 -5.35 8.11
C HIS A 615 -0.64 -4.53 9.09
N MET A 616 -1.48 -5.18 9.92
CA MET A 616 -2.15 -4.53 11.04
C MET A 616 -1.14 -3.91 12.02
N ILE A 617 0.04 -4.55 12.19
CA ILE A 617 1.05 -4.15 13.16
C ILE A 617 2.01 -3.11 12.58
N GLN A 618 2.47 -3.28 11.33
CA GLN A 618 3.55 -2.49 10.75
C GLN A 618 3.11 -1.47 9.70
N SER A 619 1.89 -1.57 9.15
CA SER A 619 1.49 -0.79 7.98
C SER A 619 0.37 0.22 8.24
N ASN A 620 0.07 0.51 9.50
CA ASN A 620 -0.64 1.70 9.95
C ASN A 620 -1.96 2.00 9.23
N LEU A 621 -2.96 1.10 9.34
CA LEU A 621 -4.28 1.22 8.70
C LEU A 621 -4.20 1.11 7.15
N TYR A 622 -3.29 0.28 6.65
CA TYR A 622 -3.12 0.03 5.22
C TYR A 622 -4.07 -1.04 4.67
N LEU A 623 -4.52 -1.99 5.51
CA LEU A 623 -5.31 -3.14 5.08
C LEU A 623 -6.56 -2.82 4.24
N PRO A 624 -7.28 -1.69 4.44
CA PRO A 624 -8.40 -1.31 3.57
C PRO A 624 -8.03 -1.11 2.10
N ASP A 625 -6.77 -0.83 1.77
CA ASP A 625 -6.35 -0.61 0.37
C ASP A 625 -6.43 -1.88 -0.47
N TYR A 626 -6.25 -3.07 0.13
CA TYR A 626 -6.33 -4.34 -0.59
C TYR A 626 -7.73 -4.63 -1.15
N PRO A 627 -8.82 -4.65 -0.35
CA PRO A 627 -10.13 -4.92 -0.92
C PRO A 627 -10.62 -3.79 -1.83
N ILE A 628 -10.25 -2.53 -1.59
CA ILE A 628 -10.51 -1.43 -2.53
C ILE A 628 -9.81 -1.73 -3.87
N GLY A 629 -8.54 -2.12 -3.83
CA GLY A 629 -7.78 -2.50 -5.03
C GLY A 629 -8.41 -3.67 -5.79
N HIS A 630 -8.90 -4.70 -5.08
CA HIS A 630 -9.62 -5.82 -5.71
C HIS A 630 -10.88 -5.35 -6.44
N LEU A 631 -11.68 -4.46 -5.82
CA LEU A 631 -12.89 -3.92 -6.42
C LEU A 631 -12.58 -3.10 -7.68
N ILE A 632 -11.60 -2.21 -7.60
CA ILE A 632 -11.16 -1.38 -8.73
C ILE A 632 -10.58 -2.25 -9.86
N ALA A 633 -9.68 -3.20 -9.52
CA ALA A 633 -9.08 -4.10 -10.50
C ALA A 633 -10.14 -4.91 -11.25
N HIS A 634 -11.16 -5.42 -10.52
CA HIS A 634 -12.24 -6.16 -11.14
C HIS A 634 -13.09 -5.28 -12.08
N GLN A 635 -13.45 -4.07 -11.64
CA GLN A 635 -14.20 -3.11 -12.47
C GLN A 635 -13.43 -2.75 -13.75
N LEU A 636 -12.12 -2.52 -13.66
CA LEU A 636 -11.27 -2.22 -14.81
C LEU A 636 -11.12 -3.43 -15.73
N ASP A 637 -10.84 -4.63 -15.19
CA ASP A 637 -10.70 -5.86 -15.98
C ASP A 637 -11.99 -6.17 -16.77
N GLU A 638 -13.16 -6.07 -16.11
CA GLU A 638 -14.45 -6.27 -16.79
C GLU A 638 -14.68 -5.23 -17.90
N HIS A 639 -14.33 -3.96 -17.64
CA HIS A 639 -14.42 -2.90 -18.64
C HIS A 639 -13.49 -3.16 -19.83
N MET A 640 -12.22 -3.51 -19.58
CA MET A 640 -11.22 -3.78 -20.63
C MET A 640 -11.63 -4.97 -21.50
N ARG A 641 -12.16 -6.05 -20.89
CA ARG A 641 -12.68 -7.21 -21.61
C ARG A 641 -13.87 -6.85 -22.52
N LYS A 642 -14.79 -6.01 -22.06
CA LYS A 642 -15.92 -5.53 -22.86
C LYS A 642 -15.46 -4.61 -24.00
N ALA A 643 -14.50 -3.75 -23.76
CA ALA A 643 -13.95 -2.84 -24.75
C ALA A 643 -13.12 -3.58 -25.82
N GLY A 644 -12.53 -4.74 -25.48
CA GLY A 644 -11.69 -5.56 -26.36
C GLY A 644 -10.38 -4.91 -26.79
N LYS A 645 -10.01 -3.79 -26.18
CA LYS A 645 -8.79 -3.00 -26.51
C LYS A 645 -8.15 -2.48 -25.21
N ILE A 646 -7.20 -3.22 -24.68
CA ILE A 646 -6.52 -2.84 -23.42
C ILE A 646 -5.72 -1.56 -23.59
N GLY A 647 -4.80 -1.49 -24.56
CA GLY A 647 -3.87 -0.38 -24.71
C GLY A 647 -4.53 1.00 -24.82
N PRO A 648 -5.45 1.23 -25.77
CA PRO A 648 -6.13 2.52 -25.90
C PRO A 648 -6.94 2.92 -24.67
N GLU A 649 -7.55 1.94 -23.98
CA GLU A 649 -8.30 2.20 -22.75
C GLU A 649 -7.38 2.54 -21.60
N ILE A 650 -6.26 1.85 -21.41
CA ILE A 650 -5.25 2.20 -20.40
C ILE A 650 -4.74 3.64 -20.64
N GLU A 651 -4.38 3.99 -21.86
CA GLU A 651 -3.98 5.37 -22.18
C GLU A 651 -5.06 6.38 -21.82
N ARG A 652 -6.32 6.11 -22.21
CA ARG A 652 -7.47 6.99 -21.94
C ARG A 652 -7.69 7.20 -20.44
N VAL A 653 -7.67 6.11 -19.65
CA VAL A 653 -8.02 6.19 -18.23
C VAL A 653 -6.89 6.80 -17.39
N THR A 654 -5.64 6.48 -17.71
CA THR A 654 -4.48 7.00 -16.94
C THR A 654 -4.22 8.49 -17.20
N ARG A 655 -4.56 9.00 -18.38
CA ARG A 655 -4.50 10.44 -18.71
C ARG A 655 -5.52 11.30 -17.97
N GLN A 656 -6.47 10.70 -17.26
CA GLN A 656 -7.33 11.45 -16.34
C GLN A 656 -6.52 12.11 -15.21
N GLY A 657 -5.41 11.50 -14.84
CA GLY A 657 -4.53 12.02 -13.81
C GLY A 657 -5.09 11.88 -12.40
N ASP A 658 -4.45 12.53 -11.44
CA ASP A 658 -4.80 12.51 -10.02
C ASP A 658 -6.03 13.42 -9.74
N ILE A 659 -7.22 12.88 -9.97
CA ILE A 659 -8.52 13.45 -9.56
C ILE A 659 -9.14 12.54 -8.48
N SER A 660 -10.35 12.86 -7.97
CA SER A 660 -10.97 11.98 -6.95
C SER A 660 -11.25 10.57 -7.48
N PRO A 661 -11.14 9.52 -6.64
CA PRO A 661 -11.33 8.12 -7.02
C PRO A 661 -12.61 7.84 -7.79
N ASP A 662 -13.75 8.37 -7.30
CA ASP A 662 -15.04 8.14 -7.92
C ASP A 662 -15.18 8.80 -9.28
N LEU A 663 -14.68 10.02 -9.39
CA LEU A 663 -14.70 10.74 -10.65
C LEU A 663 -13.80 10.04 -11.68
N TRP A 664 -12.65 9.56 -11.24
CA TRP A 664 -11.74 8.80 -12.08
C TRP A 664 -12.39 7.49 -12.58
N MET A 665 -13.00 6.71 -11.67
CA MET A 665 -13.70 5.46 -12.03
C MET A 665 -14.93 5.71 -12.88
N GLN A 666 -15.70 6.77 -12.62
CA GLN A 666 -16.81 7.18 -13.47
C GLN A 666 -16.35 7.47 -14.90
N GLY A 667 -15.22 8.16 -15.06
CA GLY A 667 -14.61 8.41 -16.36
C GLY A 667 -13.98 7.15 -16.99
N ALA A 668 -13.48 6.23 -16.17
CA ALA A 668 -12.86 4.99 -16.65
C ALA A 668 -13.90 3.95 -17.10
N THR A 669 -14.87 3.65 -16.26
CA THR A 669 -15.78 2.50 -16.41
C THR A 669 -17.25 2.86 -16.53
N GLY A 670 -17.61 4.13 -16.31
CA GLY A 670 -19.00 4.62 -16.27
C GLY A 670 -19.68 4.44 -14.90
N ALA A 671 -18.94 3.98 -13.88
CA ALA A 671 -19.45 3.80 -12.52
C ALA A 671 -18.40 4.22 -11.47
N PRO A 672 -18.79 4.70 -10.29
CA PRO A 672 -17.85 4.99 -9.20
C PRO A 672 -17.23 3.70 -8.64
N VAL A 673 -16.27 3.84 -7.72
CA VAL A 673 -15.72 2.69 -6.99
C VAL A 673 -16.83 1.95 -6.23
N GLY A 674 -16.96 0.64 -6.43
CA GLY A 674 -18.03 -0.12 -5.79
C GLY A 674 -17.93 -1.63 -5.92
N ALA A 675 -18.75 -2.36 -5.18
CA ALA A 675 -18.77 -3.82 -5.15
C ALA A 675 -19.69 -4.44 -6.23
N ASP A 676 -20.57 -3.68 -6.84
CA ASP A 676 -21.67 -4.21 -7.69
C ASP A 676 -21.16 -5.02 -8.87
N ALA A 677 -20.08 -4.57 -9.52
CA ALA A 677 -19.49 -5.27 -10.67
C ALA A 677 -18.99 -6.67 -10.27
N LEU A 678 -18.26 -6.78 -9.16
CA LEU A 678 -17.74 -8.05 -8.63
C LEU A 678 -18.89 -8.98 -8.23
N LEU A 679 -19.90 -8.47 -7.53
CA LEU A 679 -21.06 -9.25 -7.10
C LEU A 679 -21.84 -9.81 -8.28
N ALA A 680 -22.15 -8.97 -9.28
CA ALA A 680 -22.86 -9.38 -10.50
C ALA A 680 -22.04 -10.40 -11.32
N ALA A 681 -20.72 -10.21 -11.42
CA ALA A 681 -19.85 -11.15 -12.11
C ALA A 681 -19.75 -12.49 -11.37
N THR A 682 -19.71 -12.47 -10.03
CA THR A 682 -19.69 -13.68 -9.20
C THR A 682 -20.96 -14.51 -9.37
N GLU A 683 -22.12 -13.85 -9.45
CA GLU A 683 -23.39 -14.54 -9.70
C GLU A 683 -23.40 -15.24 -11.06
N ARG A 684 -22.96 -14.54 -12.12
CA ARG A 684 -22.82 -15.15 -13.48
C ARG A 684 -21.83 -16.32 -13.47
N ALA A 685 -20.71 -16.19 -12.76
CA ALA A 685 -19.70 -17.23 -12.66
C ALA A 685 -20.22 -18.50 -11.95
N LEU A 686 -21.00 -18.35 -10.87
CA LEU A 686 -21.66 -19.48 -10.20
C LEU A 686 -22.63 -20.20 -11.13
N GLN A 687 -23.50 -19.45 -11.84
CA GLN A 687 -24.44 -20.01 -12.80
C GLN A 687 -23.75 -20.80 -13.92
N SER A 688 -22.61 -20.28 -14.43
CA SER A 688 -21.81 -20.96 -15.46
C SER A 688 -21.25 -22.28 -14.97
N ILE A 689 -20.63 -22.29 -13.78
CA ILE A 689 -20.01 -23.49 -13.20
C ILE A 689 -21.06 -24.55 -12.80
N GLU A 690 -22.20 -24.15 -12.25
CA GLU A 690 -23.28 -25.06 -11.87
C GLU A 690 -24.00 -25.63 -13.11
N GLY A 691 -24.20 -24.81 -14.15
CA GLY A 691 -24.75 -25.26 -15.43
C GLY A 691 -23.83 -26.24 -16.19
N ALA A 692 -22.51 -26.12 -16.03
CA ALA A 692 -21.55 -27.08 -16.61
C ALA A 692 -21.53 -28.43 -15.84
N ALA A 693 -21.70 -28.40 -14.51
CA ALA A 693 -21.74 -29.60 -13.67
C ALA A 693 -23.05 -30.41 -13.83
N GLY A 694 -24.12 -29.81 -14.38
CA GLY A 694 -25.39 -30.48 -14.67
C GLY A 694 -25.49 -31.13 -16.07
N ARG A 695 -24.46 -30.96 -16.90
CA ARG A 695 -24.32 -31.60 -18.22
C ARG A 695 -23.30 -32.74 -18.15
#